data_a4924ec3459e11640e387adeb52fae3e
#
_entry.id   a4924ec3459e11640e387adeb52fae3e
#
_cell.length_a   1.000
_cell.length_b   1.000
_cell.length_c   1.000
_cell.angle_alpha   90.00
_cell.angle_beta   90.00
_cell.angle_gamma   90.00
#
_symmetry.space_group_name_H-M   'P 1'
#
loop_
_entity.id
_entity.type
_entity.pdbx_description
1 polymer ?
#
loop_
_entity_poly.entity_id
_entity_poly.type
_entity_poly.pdbx_seq_one_letter_code
_entity_poly.pdbx_strand_id
1 'polypeptide(L)'
;MKKFIKWLFVILVFLQAAVLIAGVVIFRMPLPDHEIDVSGLPLTDFVEVIRDERGIPHIYGTNVDDILFAQGYVHAQDRFWQLEFWSHLSTGRLASLIGEPGVGADLLFRTFGFNRVALEEYETLPPEFKQDLINYTNGINAYIESRPQRSLSLEHFLLQFINPDYEVDRYEPHYPLAWAKMMAYDLNGNFQQEIRNSKTFNSLTPEISSLLTPPYPDEHPYIVEEWEGKGSFASVGKANNIQQLYQSIFIKYVTKDLETNQSLGSNSWAISGEHTETGFPLLANDPHLSVQLPAIWYENGLHCFPKYRDCNLDVVGFSFAGSPYIVIGHNSDIAWGFTNMGPDVQDLFIEKINPSNPNQYEVDGEWLEMDRVTEIIEVAGQEPIVIEVRSTKHGPIVSDRSYPINLNPEDGESSFADEAKLSLPNNFSVSLSWPALMPGTTFVGIRDFNYASNWDEFREASRLFDVPAQNLLYADVDGNIAYQSPGKLPIRADGQLGDLPIEGWLSENDWTGFVPFEDLPYTFNPTKGYIITANQSVHPEQPWPNYYARGYRAEAIERVIEQYIQNKISVDDMEAMQINNYDFSAAYILPYVFNNVYIDSQVLTLMKEWSISETKYEMNIDSVGASAWAVFYKTLASQTFEELVVEDNAGNEISLQPGNSDATSEVFRVMLKDPNHILWDDVNTPNKENLTDILERSLSLADGYIIDIFGTDKSSDWTWGKIHTITYPTNFLGEAGISILTSLVNIGPVESGGSSFSINSTDWGFGDDFTIGSYPSMRMVIDLGNFDNSRTVLPSGQSGHVMSKYYDDQVDSWISNTMYPLYFGRELIELNQKDIMYLRP
;
A
#
# COMPACT_ATOMS: atom_id res chain seq x y z
N MET A 1 10.69 59.49 23.89
CA MET A 1 9.81 58.29 23.91
C MET A 1 9.15 58.03 22.56
N LYS A 2 8.29 58.92 22.01
CA LYS A 2 7.59 58.69 20.71
C LYS A 2 8.53 58.44 19.50
N LYS A 3 9.69 59.16 19.41
CA LYS A 3 10.68 58.94 18.35
C LYS A 3 11.39 57.59 18.51
N PHE A 4 11.71 57.20 19.73
CA PHE A 4 12.33 55.87 20.04
C PHE A 4 11.39 54.71 19.69
N ILE A 5 10.10 54.81 20.05
CA ILE A 5 9.08 53.79 19.68
C ILE A 5 8.91 53.68 18.17
N LYS A 6 8.92 54.82 17.45
CA LYS A 6 8.89 54.79 15.96
C LYS A 6 10.12 54.08 15.35
N TRP A 7 11.30 54.37 15.87
CA TRP A 7 12.53 53.71 15.39
C TRP A 7 12.55 52.23 15.74
N LEU A 8 12.07 51.85 16.92
CA LEU A 8 11.95 50.44 17.33
C LEU A 8 10.94 49.71 16.43
N PHE A 9 9.80 50.34 16.12
CA PHE A 9 8.82 49.77 15.18
C PHE A 9 9.40 49.59 13.77
N VAL A 10 10.11 50.60 13.27
CA VAL A 10 10.78 50.51 11.95
C VAL A 10 11.82 49.38 11.94
N ILE A 11 12.63 49.22 12.98
CA ILE A 11 13.61 48.13 13.10
C ILE A 11 12.89 46.77 13.15
N LEU A 12 11.81 46.63 13.91
CA LEU A 12 11.00 45.41 13.95
C LEU A 12 10.41 45.04 12.58
N VAL A 13 9.88 46.04 11.85
CA VAL A 13 9.36 45.81 10.49
C VAL A 13 10.49 45.38 9.53
N PHE A 14 11.68 45.98 9.62
CA PHE A 14 12.82 45.54 8.81
C PHE A 14 13.33 44.15 9.18
N LEU A 15 13.34 43.82 10.47
CA LEU A 15 13.67 42.46 10.94
C LEU A 15 12.65 41.43 10.45
N GLN A 16 11.36 41.74 10.57
CA GLN A 16 10.32 40.83 10.03
C GLN A 16 10.44 40.67 8.51
N ALA A 17 10.66 41.77 7.79
CA ALA A 17 10.89 41.69 6.32
C ALA A 17 12.14 40.85 5.97
N ALA A 18 13.23 41.04 6.74
CA ALA A 18 14.46 40.26 6.54
C ALA A 18 14.24 38.76 6.81
N VAL A 19 13.50 38.43 7.89
CA VAL A 19 13.15 37.02 8.20
C VAL A 19 12.27 36.42 7.11
N LEU A 20 11.25 37.15 6.62
CA LEU A 20 10.40 36.68 5.52
C LEU A 20 11.19 36.48 4.23
N ILE A 21 12.09 37.38 3.88
CA ILE A 21 12.95 37.25 2.68
C ILE A 21 13.89 36.04 2.85
N ALA A 22 14.51 35.90 4.02
CA ALA A 22 15.35 34.74 4.30
C ALA A 22 14.56 33.43 4.22
N GLY A 23 13.33 33.39 4.77
CA GLY A 23 12.43 32.23 4.64
C GLY A 23 12.15 31.90 3.18
N VAL A 24 11.73 32.86 2.36
CA VAL A 24 11.48 32.66 0.93
C VAL A 24 12.73 32.15 0.20
N VAL A 25 13.91 32.71 0.52
CA VAL A 25 15.18 32.25 -0.10
C VAL A 25 15.49 30.80 0.30
N ILE A 26 15.32 30.44 1.57
CA ILE A 26 15.53 29.06 2.05
C ILE A 26 14.58 28.09 1.36
N PHE A 27 13.29 28.40 1.34
CA PHE A 27 12.29 27.55 0.70
C PHE A 27 12.47 27.43 -0.82
N ARG A 28 13.02 28.42 -1.49
CA ARG A 28 13.28 28.36 -2.94
C ARG A 28 14.64 27.80 -3.33
N MET A 29 15.56 27.67 -2.37
CA MET A 29 16.92 27.22 -2.65
C MET A 29 16.99 25.81 -3.24
N PRO A 30 16.20 24.82 -2.76
CA PRO A 30 16.18 23.47 -3.31
C PRO A 30 15.31 23.33 -4.56
N LEU A 31 14.54 24.35 -4.95
CA LEU A 31 13.65 24.27 -6.11
C LEU A 31 14.44 23.89 -7.37
N PRO A 32 14.08 22.81 -8.07
CA PRO A 32 14.78 22.40 -9.28
C PRO A 32 14.56 23.39 -10.42
N ASP A 33 15.56 23.51 -11.31
CA ASP A 33 15.46 24.23 -12.57
C ASP A 33 15.25 23.20 -13.69
N HIS A 34 14.11 23.27 -14.37
CA HIS A 34 13.71 22.32 -15.41
C HIS A 34 14.08 22.80 -16.83
N GLU A 35 14.64 24.01 -16.97
CA GLU A 35 14.99 24.62 -18.27
C GLU A 35 16.51 24.72 -18.48
N ILE A 36 17.30 23.94 -17.74
CA ILE A 36 18.77 24.02 -17.75
C ILE A 36 19.42 23.03 -18.70
N ASP A 37 20.48 23.47 -19.40
CA ASP A 37 21.41 22.58 -20.10
C ASP A 37 22.51 22.13 -19.12
N VAL A 38 22.59 20.83 -18.86
CA VAL A 38 23.63 20.23 -18.01
C VAL A 38 24.62 19.52 -18.90
N SER A 39 25.92 19.89 -18.78
CA SER A 39 27.01 19.32 -19.59
C SER A 39 28.11 18.71 -18.75
N GLY A 40 28.89 17.83 -19.37
CA GLY A 40 30.00 17.14 -18.69
C GLY A 40 29.55 15.90 -17.94
N LEU A 41 28.38 15.35 -18.32
CA LEU A 41 27.82 14.13 -17.76
C LEU A 41 28.45 12.89 -18.43
N PRO A 42 28.50 11.74 -17.75
CA PRO A 42 29.06 10.50 -18.30
C PRO A 42 28.07 9.81 -19.26
N LEU A 43 27.54 10.56 -20.22
CA LEU A 43 26.63 10.11 -21.25
C LEU A 43 27.37 9.76 -22.53
N THR A 44 26.82 8.88 -23.35
CA THR A 44 27.29 8.54 -24.68
C THR A 44 26.82 9.57 -25.70
N ASP A 45 25.55 10.01 -25.58
CA ASP A 45 24.94 11.02 -26.42
C ASP A 45 24.08 11.95 -25.55
N PHE A 46 23.53 13.03 -26.13
CA PHE A 46 22.66 13.90 -25.38
C PHE A 46 21.30 13.25 -25.14
N VAL A 47 20.68 13.59 -24.01
CA VAL A 47 19.31 13.21 -23.67
C VAL A 47 18.47 14.47 -23.58
N GLU A 48 17.30 14.44 -24.20
CA GLU A 48 16.28 15.48 -24.15
C GLU A 48 15.19 15.08 -23.15
N VAL A 49 14.89 15.94 -22.20
CA VAL A 49 13.81 15.78 -21.24
C VAL A 49 12.76 16.85 -21.50
N ILE A 50 11.62 16.46 -22.04
CA ILE A 50 10.48 17.34 -22.31
C ILE A 50 9.48 17.17 -21.18
N ARG A 51 9.11 18.26 -20.51
CA ARG A 51 8.04 18.22 -19.49
C ARG A 51 6.77 18.86 -20.04
N ASP A 52 5.65 18.21 -19.79
CA ASP A 52 4.33 18.71 -20.12
C ASP A 52 3.82 19.79 -19.13
N GLU A 53 2.57 20.20 -19.27
CA GLU A 53 1.96 21.21 -18.40
C GLU A 53 1.83 20.80 -16.93
N ARG A 54 1.97 19.52 -16.59
CA ARG A 54 1.98 18.98 -15.21
C ARG A 54 3.38 18.63 -14.71
N GLY A 55 4.39 18.92 -15.51
CA GLY A 55 5.78 18.62 -15.16
C GLY A 55 6.17 17.17 -15.34
N ILE A 56 5.35 16.36 -16.02
CA ILE A 56 5.65 14.96 -16.30
C ILE A 56 6.78 14.91 -17.33
N PRO A 57 7.92 14.26 -17.01
CA PRO A 57 9.05 14.19 -17.90
C PRO A 57 8.92 13.05 -18.90
N HIS A 58 9.11 13.38 -20.19
CA HIS A 58 9.32 12.44 -21.26
C HIS A 58 10.80 12.50 -21.67
N ILE A 59 11.51 11.39 -21.49
CA ILE A 59 12.96 11.27 -21.60
C ILE A 59 13.31 10.63 -22.94
N TYR A 60 13.95 11.39 -23.83
CA TYR A 60 14.33 10.94 -25.18
C TYR A 60 15.83 10.77 -25.29
N GLY A 61 16.28 9.59 -25.66
CA GLY A 61 17.69 9.26 -25.87
C GLY A 61 17.89 8.32 -27.06
N THR A 62 19.15 8.16 -27.48
CA THR A 62 19.54 7.26 -28.59
C THR A 62 19.96 5.87 -28.12
N ASN A 63 20.11 5.68 -26.82
CA ASN A 63 20.44 4.40 -26.18
C ASN A 63 19.80 4.31 -24.78
N VAL A 64 19.59 3.10 -24.29
CA VAL A 64 18.92 2.84 -23.01
C VAL A 64 19.77 3.28 -21.80
N ASP A 65 21.06 3.14 -21.86
CA ASP A 65 21.99 3.52 -20.79
C ASP A 65 21.84 5.00 -20.42
N ASP A 66 21.81 5.88 -21.42
CA ASP A 66 21.64 7.32 -21.25
C ASP A 66 20.23 7.69 -20.81
N ILE A 67 19.19 6.95 -21.28
CA ILE A 67 17.79 7.14 -20.85
C ILE A 67 17.66 6.81 -19.37
N LEU A 68 18.19 5.69 -18.90
CA LEU A 68 18.13 5.30 -17.49
C LEU A 68 18.92 6.26 -16.60
N PHE A 69 20.07 6.72 -17.06
CA PHE A 69 20.81 7.78 -16.38
C PHE A 69 19.92 9.01 -16.21
N ALA A 70 19.26 9.46 -17.28
CA ALA A 70 18.38 10.64 -17.23
C ALA A 70 17.16 10.39 -16.34
N GLN A 71 16.58 9.18 -16.32
CA GLN A 71 15.51 8.82 -15.40
C GLN A 71 15.96 8.98 -13.94
N GLY A 72 17.14 8.46 -13.57
CA GLY A 72 17.70 8.65 -12.24
C GLY A 72 17.92 10.12 -11.89
N TYR A 73 18.41 10.90 -12.85
CA TYR A 73 18.64 12.33 -12.67
C TYR A 73 17.32 13.10 -12.40
N VAL A 74 16.25 12.85 -13.17
CA VAL A 74 14.97 13.56 -12.98
C VAL A 74 14.23 13.08 -11.73
N HIS A 75 14.34 11.80 -11.34
CA HIS A 75 13.81 11.33 -10.08
C HIS A 75 14.46 12.07 -8.89
N ALA A 76 15.76 12.19 -8.90
CA ALA A 76 16.48 12.96 -7.87
C ALA A 76 16.16 14.45 -7.94
N GLN A 77 15.95 15.00 -9.14
CA GLN A 77 15.61 16.41 -9.33
C GLN A 77 14.25 16.77 -8.69
N ASP A 78 13.26 15.89 -8.81
CA ASP A 78 11.89 16.18 -8.37
C ASP A 78 11.56 15.62 -6.98
N ARG A 79 12.24 14.54 -6.54
CA ARG A 79 11.85 13.72 -5.40
C ARG A 79 13.01 13.34 -4.47
N PHE A 80 14.06 14.17 -4.38
CA PHE A 80 15.29 13.78 -3.70
C PHE A 80 15.10 13.31 -2.27
N TRP A 81 14.31 14.05 -1.45
CA TRP A 81 14.05 13.63 -0.08
C TRP A 81 13.37 12.26 0.01
N GLN A 82 12.42 12.00 -0.88
CA GLN A 82 11.73 10.71 -0.92
C GLN A 82 12.69 9.55 -1.23
N LEU A 83 13.61 9.74 -2.21
CA LEU A 83 14.66 8.78 -2.50
C LEU A 83 15.57 8.50 -1.29
N GLU A 84 16.03 9.58 -0.65
CA GLU A 84 16.92 9.53 0.50
C GLU A 84 16.26 8.80 1.67
N PHE A 85 15.05 9.22 2.03
CA PHE A 85 14.30 8.62 3.13
C PHE A 85 14.03 7.12 2.88
N TRP A 86 13.56 6.77 1.68
CA TRP A 86 13.24 5.38 1.35
C TRP A 86 14.46 4.48 1.28
N SER A 87 15.58 4.98 0.77
CA SER A 87 16.83 4.21 0.75
C SER A 87 17.35 3.93 2.16
N HIS A 88 17.23 4.91 3.07
CA HIS A 88 17.61 4.73 4.47
C HIS A 88 16.68 3.76 5.19
N LEU A 89 15.36 3.91 5.00
CA LEU A 89 14.35 3.05 5.59
C LEU A 89 14.53 1.58 5.15
N SER A 90 14.57 1.33 3.84
CA SER A 90 14.65 -0.03 3.30
C SER A 90 15.98 -0.74 3.60
N THR A 91 17.05 0.03 3.84
CA THR A 91 18.36 -0.54 4.20
C THR A 91 18.64 -0.55 5.71
N GLY A 92 17.68 -0.11 6.54
CA GLY A 92 17.84 -0.05 7.99
C GLY A 92 18.92 0.93 8.45
N ARG A 93 18.91 2.15 7.89
CA ARG A 93 19.85 3.23 8.20
C ARG A 93 19.14 4.54 8.55
N LEU A 94 17.85 4.48 8.84
CA LEU A 94 17.05 5.68 9.09
C LEU A 94 17.55 6.46 10.32
N ALA A 95 18.04 5.77 11.35
CA ALA A 95 18.61 6.40 12.54
C ALA A 95 19.89 7.22 12.25
N SER A 96 20.65 6.87 11.22
CA SER A 96 21.80 7.69 10.80
C SER A 96 21.35 9.03 10.22
N LEU A 97 20.15 9.12 9.68
CA LEU A 97 19.54 10.31 9.09
C LEU A 97 18.84 11.18 10.15
N ILE A 98 17.89 10.60 10.89
CA ILE A 98 16.97 11.33 11.78
C ILE A 98 17.18 11.09 13.28
N GLY A 99 18.19 10.27 13.67
CA GLY A 99 18.51 9.94 15.07
C GLY A 99 17.58 8.90 15.69
N GLU A 100 17.36 9.04 17.00
CA GLU A 100 16.55 8.14 17.84
C GLU A 100 15.22 7.68 17.23
N PRO A 101 14.40 8.53 16.61
CA PRO A 101 13.14 8.10 16.00
C PRO A 101 13.28 7.02 14.92
N GLY A 102 14.45 6.93 14.27
CA GLY A 102 14.72 5.91 13.25
C GLY A 102 15.17 4.56 13.79
N VAL A 103 15.55 4.47 15.08
CA VAL A 103 16.17 3.26 15.66
C VAL A 103 15.26 2.04 15.56
N GLY A 104 13.99 2.21 15.83
CA GLY A 104 13.05 1.11 15.80
C GLY A 104 12.91 0.46 14.43
N ALA A 105 12.74 1.27 13.40
CA ALA A 105 12.69 0.80 12.03
C ALA A 105 14.00 0.09 11.63
N ASP A 106 15.14 0.66 12.01
CA ASP A 106 16.44 0.07 11.70
C ASP A 106 16.64 -1.28 12.39
N LEU A 107 16.25 -1.41 13.66
CA LEU A 107 16.25 -2.69 14.37
C LEU A 107 15.44 -3.75 13.63
N LEU A 108 14.23 -3.43 13.17
CA LEU A 108 13.36 -4.32 12.42
C LEU A 108 13.98 -4.74 11.08
N PHE A 109 14.31 -3.77 10.23
CA PHE A 109 14.78 -4.06 8.87
C PHE A 109 16.20 -4.63 8.83
N ARG A 110 17.06 -4.32 9.82
CA ARG A 110 18.34 -5.02 10.01
C ARG A 110 18.15 -6.47 10.46
N THR A 111 17.14 -6.74 11.31
CA THR A 111 16.83 -8.13 11.69
C THR A 111 16.30 -8.92 10.51
N PHE A 112 15.35 -8.38 9.73
CA PHE A 112 14.90 -9.01 8.47
C PHE A 112 16.04 -9.14 7.47
N GLY A 113 16.98 -8.19 7.45
CA GLY A 113 18.15 -8.24 6.60
C GLY A 113 17.90 -7.76 5.18
N PHE A 114 16.92 -6.88 4.93
CA PHE A 114 16.59 -6.40 3.58
C PHE A 114 17.80 -5.90 2.80
N ASN A 115 18.70 -5.14 3.44
CA ASN A 115 19.94 -4.69 2.81
C ASN A 115 20.88 -5.84 2.43
N ARG A 116 21.00 -6.87 3.30
CA ARG A 116 21.85 -8.05 3.02
C ARG A 116 21.30 -8.84 1.85
N VAL A 117 20.00 -9.11 1.88
CA VAL A 117 19.30 -9.83 0.79
C VAL A 117 19.39 -9.06 -0.53
N ALA A 118 19.24 -7.73 -0.50
CA ALA A 118 19.37 -6.90 -1.70
C ALA A 118 20.81 -6.92 -2.28
N LEU A 119 21.83 -6.97 -1.43
CA LEU A 119 23.23 -7.14 -1.87
C LEU A 119 23.46 -8.53 -2.50
N GLU A 120 22.96 -9.60 -1.87
CA GLU A 120 23.04 -10.95 -2.41
C GLU A 120 22.27 -11.06 -3.74
N GLU A 121 21.09 -10.47 -3.82
CA GLU A 121 20.29 -10.40 -5.04
C GLU A 121 21.05 -9.66 -6.14
N TYR A 122 21.62 -8.49 -5.86
CA TYR A 122 22.44 -7.75 -6.81
C TYR A 122 23.57 -8.60 -7.39
N GLU A 123 24.26 -9.41 -6.56
CA GLU A 123 25.34 -10.28 -7.05
C GLU A 123 24.87 -11.35 -8.03
N THR A 124 23.64 -11.79 -7.95
CA THR A 124 23.05 -12.85 -8.80
C THR A 124 22.38 -12.34 -10.08
N LEU A 125 22.14 -11.03 -10.19
CA LEU A 125 21.47 -10.42 -11.34
C LEU A 125 22.22 -10.62 -12.67
N PRO A 126 21.54 -10.66 -13.80
CA PRO A 126 22.14 -10.62 -15.12
C PRO A 126 23.05 -9.38 -15.28
N PRO A 127 24.22 -9.53 -15.94
CA PRO A 127 25.17 -8.40 -16.09
C PRO A 127 24.57 -7.15 -16.75
N GLU A 128 23.68 -7.33 -17.73
CA GLU A 128 22.96 -6.25 -18.43
C GLU A 128 22.07 -5.49 -17.45
N PHE A 129 21.32 -6.18 -16.57
CA PHE A 129 20.49 -5.50 -15.60
C PHE A 129 21.28 -4.82 -14.46
N LYS A 130 22.43 -5.39 -14.05
CA LYS A 130 23.37 -4.68 -13.17
C LYS A 130 23.83 -3.37 -13.77
N GLN A 131 24.08 -3.34 -15.09
CA GLN A 131 24.46 -2.12 -15.80
C GLN A 131 23.32 -1.10 -15.83
N ASP A 132 22.08 -1.54 -16.03
CA ASP A 132 20.90 -0.67 -15.96
C ASP A 132 20.80 0.02 -14.60
N LEU A 133 20.94 -0.73 -13.49
CA LEU A 133 20.95 -0.19 -12.13
C LEU A 133 22.10 0.80 -11.92
N ILE A 134 23.31 0.50 -12.43
CA ILE A 134 24.47 1.41 -12.35
C ILE A 134 24.19 2.70 -13.11
N ASN A 135 23.64 2.63 -14.32
CA ASN A 135 23.36 3.82 -15.13
C ASN A 135 22.31 4.70 -14.45
N TYR A 136 21.22 4.10 -13.96
CA TYR A 136 20.18 4.79 -13.22
C TYR A 136 20.74 5.50 -11.95
N THR A 137 21.48 4.78 -11.14
CA THR A 137 22.06 5.35 -9.91
C THR A 137 23.14 6.39 -10.16
N ASN A 138 23.88 6.28 -11.27
CA ASN A 138 24.81 7.33 -11.71
C ASN A 138 24.04 8.63 -12.04
N GLY A 139 22.84 8.56 -12.61
CA GLY A 139 21.99 9.73 -12.83
C GLY A 139 21.60 10.43 -11.53
N ILE A 140 21.16 9.67 -10.52
CA ILE A 140 20.88 10.19 -9.17
C ILE A 140 22.14 10.86 -8.59
N ASN A 141 23.26 10.17 -8.64
CA ASN A 141 24.52 10.66 -8.09
C ASN A 141 25.02 11.94 -8.81
N ALA A 142 24.84 12.02 -10.13
CA ALA A 142 25.14 13.23 -10.88
C ALA A 142 24.31 14.43 -10.42
N TYR A 143 23.04 14.24 -10.08
CA TYR A 143 22.24 15.29 -9.47
C TYR A 143 22.74 15.68 -8.08
N ILE A 144 23.05 14.72 -7.21
CA ILE A 144 23.62 14.96 -5.87
C ILE A 144 24.90 15.80 -5.98
N GLU A 145 25.82 15.43 -6.87
CA GLU A 145 27.12 16.08 -7.07
C GLU A 145 27.00 17.47 -7.71
N SER A 146 25.89 17.77 -8.41
CA SER A 146 25.68 19.03 -9.15
C SER A 146 25.43 20.24 -8.25
N ARG A 147 25.13 20.06 -6.95
CA ARG A 147 24.74 21.14 -6.05
C ARG A 147 25.14 20.89 -4.60
N PRO A 148 25.21 21.97 -3.79
CA PRO A 148 25.47 21.80 -2.34
C PRO A 148 24.35 20.98 -1.66
N GLN A 149 24.71 20.11 -0.73
CA GLN A 149 23.78 19.25 0.02
C GLN A 149 22.55 20.00 0.56
N ARG A 150 22.73 21.17 1.16
CA ARG A 150 21.64 22.02 1.70
C ARG A 150 20.62 22.51 0.66
N SER A 151 20.90 22.32 -0.62
CA SER A 151 20.02 22.69 -1.74
C SER A 151 19.47 21.49 -2.49
N LEU A 152 19.64 20.27 -1.95
CA LEU A 152 19.03 19.06 -2.51
C LEU A 152 17.56 18.98 -2.17
N SER A 153 17.19 19.27 -0.91
CA SER A 153 15.79 19.38 -0.48
C SER A 153 15.67 20.36 0.69
N LEU A 154 14.44 20.70 1.07
CA LEU A 154 14.17 21.54 2.24
C LEU A 154 14.57 20.83 3.53
N GLU A 155 14.36 19.52 3.60
CA GLU A 155 14.72 18.66 4.70
C GLU A 155 16.23 18.68 4.96
N HIS A 156 17.04 18.64 3.91
CA HIS A 156 18.53 18.73 4.03
C HIS A 156 18.99 20.06 4.56
N PHE A 157 18.27 21.13 4.26
CA PHE A 157 18.57 22.42 4.89
C PHE A 157 18.32 22.36 6.41
N LEU A 158 17.28 21.67 6.87
CA LEU A 158 16.96 21.54 8.28
C LEU A 158 17.83 20.50 8.99
N LEU A 159 18.17 19.40 8.32
CA LEU A 159 19.04 18.36 8.85
C LEU A 159 20.38 18.90 9.32
N GLN A 160 20.98 19.88 8.65
CA GLN A 160 22.24 20.47 9.09
C GLN A 160 22.22 21.09 10.51
N PHE A 161 21.03 21.30 11.09
CA PHE A 161 20.85 21.79 12.47
C PHE A 161 20.60 20.65 13.46
N ILE A 162 20.03 19.54 13.01
CA ILE A 162 19.66 18.37 13.81
C ILE A 162 20.79 17.35 13.78
N ASN A 163 21.35 17.12 12.60
CA ASN A 163 22.43 16.19 12.32
C ASN A 163 23.52 16.89 11.48
N PRO A 164 24.33 17.77 12.10
CA PRO A 164 25.26 18.64 11.39
C PRO A 164 26.43 17.88 10.72
N ASP A 165 26.70 16.69 11.15
CA ASP A 165 27.77 15.83 10.62
C ASP A 165 27.27 14.89 9.50
N TYR A 166 25.99 14.94 9.16
CA TYR A 166 25.41 14.13 8.09
C TYR A 166 25.91 14.60 6.72
N GLU A 167 26.47 13.67 5.97
CA GLU A 167 26.82 13.84 4.56
C GLU A 167 25.94 12.89 3.72
N VAL A 168 25.37 13.39 2.63
CA VAL A 168 24.57 12.57 1.71
C VAL A 168 25.47 11.53 1.04
N ASP A 169 25.15 10.28 1.23
CA ASP A 169 25.82 9.15 0.62
C ASP A 169 25.57 9.07 -0.90
N ARG A 170 26.42 8.38 -1.61
CA ARG A 170 26.10 7.97 -2.98
C ARG A 170 24.92 6.99 -2.96
N TYR A 171 24.04 7.13 -3.93
CA TYR A 171 22.95 6.20 -4.15
C TYR A 171 23.52 4.92 -4.79
N GLU A 172 23.31 3.77 -4.15
CA GLU A 172 23.92 2.50 -4.53
C GLU A 172 22.99 1.63 -5.40
N PRO A 173 23.52 0.83 -6.35
CA PRO A 173 22.73 0.03 -7.29
C PRO A 173 21.81 -1.01 -6.66
N HIS A 174 22.05 -1.42 -5.41
CA HIS A 174 21.20 -2.38 -4.70
C HIS A 174 20.03 -1.72 -3.93
N TYR A 175 19.98 -0.39 -3.79
CA TYR A 175 18.88 0.29 -3.07
C TYR A 175 17.50 0.08 -3.70
N PRO A 176 17.32 0.09 -5.03
CA PRO A 176 16.06 -0.29 -5.65
C PRO A 176 15.59 -1.70 -5.25
N LEU A 177 16.53 -2.65 -5.10
CA LEU A 177 16.21 -4.03 -4.68
C LEU A 177 15.78 -4.09 -3.21
N ALA A 178 16.42 -3.32 -2.33
CA ALA A 178 15.99 -3.19 -0.93
C ALA A 178 14.59 -2.56 -0.83
N TRP A 179 14.28 -1.58 -1.70
CA TRP A 179 12.96 -0.99 -1.80
C TRP A 179 11.87 -2.01 -2.20
N ALA A 180 12.18 -2.95 -3.11
CA ALA A 180 11.25 -4.03 -3.44
C ALA A 180 10.90 -4.91 -2.23
N LYS A 181 11.88 -5.17 -1.34
CA LYS A 181 11.63 -5.90 -0.09
C LYS A 181 10.75 -5.09 0.87
N MET A 182 10.95 -3.77 0.91
CA MET A 182 10.08 -2.87 1.66
C MET A 182 8.65 -2.86 1.12
N MET A 183 8.47 -2.79 -0.20
CA MET A 183 7.14 -2.91 -0.82
C MET A 183 6.49 -4.27 -0.56
N ALA A 184 7.28 -5.35 -0.53
CA ALA A 184 6.77 -6.66 -0.15
C ALA A 184 6.31 -6.69 1.33
N TYR A 185 7.00 -5.97 2.23
CA TYR A 185 6.58 -5.83 3.63
C TYR A 185 5.25 -5.06 3.75
N ASP A 186 5.13 -3.95 3.03
CA ASP A 186 3.93 -3.11 3.05
C ASP A 186 2.69 -3.85 2.48
N LEU A 187 2.86 -4.64 1.42
CA LEU A 187 1.76 -5.28 0.70
C LEU A 187 1.43 -6.70 1.17
N ASN A 188 2.40 -7.47 1.66
CA ASN A 188 2.24 -8.88 2.02
C ASN A 188 2.85 -9.24 3.39
N GLY A 189 3.18 -8.26 4.22
CA GLY A 189 3.60 -8.49 5.60
C GLY A 189 2.41 -8.87 6.47
N ASN A 190 2.26 -10.17 6.80
CA ASN A 190 1.07 -10.67 7.51
C ASN A 190 1.36 -11.53 8.74
N PHE A 191 2.62 -11.70 9.15
CA PHE A 191 2.98 -12.52 10.32
C PHE A 191 2.29 -12.07 11.63
N GLN A 192 1.90 -10.80 11.74
CA GLN A 192 1.10 -10.29 12.84
C GLN A 192 -0.29 -10.95 12.91
N GLN A 193 -0.82 -11.40 11.76
CA GLN A 193 -2.12 -12.08 11.73
C GLN A 193 -2.06 -13.44 12.42
N GLU A 194 -0.94 -14.18 12.31
CA GLU A 194 -0.75 -15.45 13.05
C GLU A 194 -0.77 -15.21 14.56
N ILE A 195 -0.14 -14.11 15.02
CA ILE A 195 -0.15 -13.71 16.43
C ILE A 195 -1.58 -13.35 16.86
N ARG A 196 -2.31 -12.57 16.06
CA ARG A 196 -3.71 -12.21 16.31
C ARG A 196 -4.61 -13.45 16.34
N ASN A 197 -4.47 -14.33 15.36
CA ASN A 197 -5.21 -15.59 15.30
C ASN A 197 -4.93 -16.45 16.53
N SER A 198 -3.66 -16.57 16.94
CA SER A 198 -3.28 -17.31 18.15
C SER A 198 -4.00 -16.78 19.39
N LYS A 199 -4.11 -15.46 19.55
CA LYS A 199 -4.86 -14.84 20.65
C LYS A 199 -6.35 -15.14 20.55
N THR A 200 -6.95 -14.90 19.40
CA THR A 200 -8.36 -15.09 19.14
C THR A 200 -8.75 -16.54 19.44
N PHE A 201 -8.01 -17.52 18.92
CA PHE A 201 -8.26 -18.94 19.14
C PHE A 201 -8.02 -19.38 20.58
N ASN A 202 -7.10 -18.73 21.31
CA ASN A 202 -6.84 -19.05 22.72
C ASN A 202 -7.88 -18.45 23.68
N SER A 203 -8.48 -17.35 23.29
CA SER A 203 -9.33 -16.54 24.18
C SER A 203 -10.82 -16.74 23.93
N LEU A 204 -11.21 -17.05 22.70
CA LEU A 204 -12.59 -17.28 22.30
C LEU A 204 -12.87 -18.77 22.09
N THR A 205 -14.15 -19.15 22.16
CA THR A 205 -14.54 -20.50 21.76
C THR A 205 -14.33 -20.70 20.25
N PRO A 206 -14.05 -21.93 19.79
CA PRO A 206 -13.92 -22.20 18.34
C PRO A 206 -15.10 -21.73 17.50
N GLU A 207 -16.29 -21.78 18.07
CA GLU A 207 -17.53 -21.32 17.45
C GLU A 207 -17.48 -19.82 17.19
N ILE A 208 -17.14 -19.00 18.19
CA ILE A 208 -17.04 -17.54 18.04
C ILE A 208 -15.87 -17.17 17.12
N SER A 209 -14.69 -17.79 17.29
CA SER A 209 -13.54 -17.52 16.43
C SER A 209 -13.84 -17.75 14.96
N SER A 210 -14.56 -18.82 14.61
CA SER A 210 -14.93 -19.11 13.22
C SER A 210 -15.96 -18.13 12.64
N LEU A 211 -16.76 -17.49 13.49
CA LEU A 211 -17.73 -16.48 13.06
C LEU A 211 -17.05 -15.14 12.71
N LEU A 212 -15.92 -14.83 13.34
CA LEU A 212 -15.16 -13.61 13.06
C LEU A 212 -14.31 -13.69 11.78
N THR A 213 -14.14 -14.88 11.23
CA THR A 213 -13.39 -15.13 9.99
C THR A 213 -14.26 -15.84 8.94
N PRO A 214 -15.34 -15.21 8.45
CA PRO A 214 -16.23 -15.84 7.50
C PRO A 214 -15.49 -16.19 6.20
N PRO A 215 -15.86 -17.29 5.52
CA PRO A 215 -15.28 -17.63 4.22
C PRO A 215 -15.62 -16.57 3.17
N TYR A 216 -14.92 -16.62 2.04
CA TYR A 216 -15.28 -15.81 0.89
C TYR A 216 -16.69 -16.17 0.41
N PRO A 217 -17.58 -15.18 0.15
CA PRO A 217 -18.94 -15.45 -0.29
C PRO A 217 -18.98 -16.07 -1.67
N ASP A 218 -19.72 -17.19 -1.82
CA ASP A 218 -19.85 -17.89 -3.12
C ASP A 218 -20.53 -17.04 -4.21
N GLU A 219 -21.34 -16.05 -3.81
CA GLU A 219 -22.03 -15.14 -4.71
C GLU A 219 -21.19 -13.97 -5.22
N HIS A 220 -20.03 -13.72 -4.64
CA HIS A 220 -19.12 -12.67 -5.10
C HIS A 220 -18.22 -13.16 -6.23
N PRO A 221 -17.80 -12.27 -7.16
CA PRO A 221 -17.00 -12.67 -8.30
C PRO A 221 -15.61 -13.13 -7.91
N TYR A 222 -15.14 -14.20 -8.52
CA TYR A 222 -13.74 -14.61 -8.53
C TYR A 222 -13.01 -13.94 -9.71
N ILE A 223 -11.69 -13.82 -9.64
CA ILE A 223 -10.89 -13.24 -10.75
C ILE A 223 -10.94 -14.17 -11.97
N VAL A 224 -10.71 -15.45 -11.73
CA VAL A 224 -10.63 -16.50 -12.76
C VAL A 224 -11.78 -17.47 -12.58
N GLU A 225 -12.61 -17.63 -13.62
CA GLU A 225 -13.72 -18.60 -13.60
C GLU A 225 -13.25 -20.01 -13.94
N GLU A 226 -12.36 -20.13 -14.94
CA GLU A 226 -11.73 -21.36 -15.35
C GLU A 226 -10.22 -21.25 -15.13
N TRP A 227 -9.69 -22.06 -14.23
CA TRP A 227 -8.26 -22.06 -13.93
C TRP A 227 -7.50 -22.86 -14.99
N GLU A 228 -6.94 -22.17 -15.96
CA GLU A 228 -5.98 -22.74 -16.89
C GLU A 228 -4.63 -22.94 -16.17
N GLY A 229 -4.00 -24.12 -16.34
CA GLY A 229 -2.74 -24.44 -15.65
C GLY A 229 -2.89 -25.19 -14.33
N LYS A 230 -4.11 -25.53 -13.91
CA LYS A 230 -4.39 -26.31 -12.70
C LYS A 230 -3.57 -27.61 -12.67
N GLY A 231 -2.41 -27.57 -12.03
CA GLY A 231 -1.57 -28.73 -11.77
C GLY A 231 -2.25 -29.71 -10.80
N SER A 232 -1.69 -30.90 -10.69
CA SER A 232 -2.12 -31.88 -9.71
C SER A 232 -1.65 -31.48 -8.30
N PHE A 233 -2.04 -30.30 -7.79
CA PHE A 233 -1.97 -30.09 -6.36
C PHE A 233 -2.89 -31.11 -5.71
N ALA A 234 -2.32 -32.00 -4.88
CA ALA A 234 -3.11 -32.70 -3.91
C ALA A 234 -3.92 -31.61 -3.17
N SER A 235 -5.24 -31.69 -3.24
CA SER A 235 -6.10 -30.78 -2.50
C SER A 235 -5.53 -30.71 -1.08
N VAL A 236 -4.98 -29.56 -0.69
CA VAL A 236 -4.61 -29.29 0.70
C VAL A 236 -5.89 -29.57 1.45
N GLY A 237 -5.93 -30.67 2.19
CA GLY A 237 -7.16 -31.15 2.82
C GLY A 237 -7.69 -30.00 3.64
N LYS A 238 -8.93 -29.57 3.40
CA LYS A 238 -9.62 -28.66 4.31
C LYS A 238 -9.33 -29.19 5.70
N ALA A 239 -8.59 -28.42 6.51
CA ALA A 239 -8.18 -28.85 7.84
C ALA A 239 -9.43 -29.12 8.67
N ASN A 240 -9.88 -30.38 8.69
CA ASN A 240 -11.02 -30.81 9.51
C ASN A 240 -10.65 -30.97 11.00
N ASN A 241 -9.47 -30.50 11.41
CA ASN A 241 -8.95 -30.66 12.77
C ASN A 241 -8.43 -29.36 13.37
N ILE A 242 -9.24 -28.28 13.32
CA ILE A 242 -9.04 -27.09 14.18
C ILE A 242 -8.76 -27.51 15.65
N GLN A 243 -9.33 -28.62 16.10
CA GLN A 243 -9.18 -29.12 17.48
C GLN A 243 -7.76 -29.58 17.84
N GLN A 244 -6.91 -29.99 16.90
CA GLN A 244 -5.51 -30.37 17.17
C GLN A 244 -4.58 -29.16 17.25
N LEU A 245 -4.87 -28.08 16.53
CA LEU A 245 -4.15 -26.81 16.59
C LEU A 245 -4.21 -26.12 17.97
N TYR A 246 -5.30 -26.32 18.75
CA TYR A 246 -5.45 -25.74 20.10
C TYR A 246 -4.48 -26.29 21.17
N GLN A 247 -3.63 -27.25 20.84
CA GLN A 247 -2.68 -27.85 21.78
C GLN A 247 -1.27 -27.30 21.66
N SER A 248 -1.00 -26.37 20.75
CA SER A 248 0.33 -25.80 20.59
C SER A 248 0.76 -25.04 21.85
N ILE A 249 2.00 -25.23 22.26
CA ILE A 249 2.61 -24.58 23.44
C ILE A 249 2.57 -23.06 23.28
N PHE A 250 2.68 -22.56 22.07
CA PHE A 250 2.71 -21.14 21.73
C PHE A 250 1.43 -20.41 22.10
N ILE A 251 0.26 -21.00 21.83
CA ILE A 251 -1.06 -20.41 22.10
C ILE A 251 -1.20 -19.96 23.57
N LYS A 252 -0.49 -20.59 24.49
CA LYS A 252 -0.54 -20.25 25.92
C LYS A 252 0.23 -18.98 26.30
N TYR A 253 1.03 -18.41 25.40
CA TYR A 253 2.01 -17.38 25.74
C TYR A 253 1.88 -16.08 24.93
N VAL A 254 0.91 -15.95 24.04
CA VAL A 254 0.68 -14.75 23.23
C VAL A 254 -0.28 -13.79 23.95
N THR A 255 0.08 -12.53 24.11
CA THR A 255 -0.65 -11.65 25.04
C THR A 255 -0.89 -10.18 24.69
N LYS A 256 -0.63 -9.64 23.48
CA LYS A 256 -1.01 -8.23 23.20
C LYS A 256 -1.24 -7.88 21.70
N ASP A 257 -2.04 -6.82 21.45
CA ASP A 257 -2.51 -6.43 20.13
C ASP A 257 -1.45 -5.85 19.20
N LEU A 258 -1.61 -6.17 17.94
CA LEU A 258 -0.96 -5.54 16.81
C LEU A 258 -2.06 -4.96 15.95
N GLU A 259 -2.29 -3.67 16.04
CA GLU A 259 -3.21 -2.99 15.16
C GLU A 259 -2.53 -2.75 13.80
N THR A 260 -2.87 -3.56 12.81
CA THR A 260 -2.70 -3.17 11.41
C THR A 260 -4.07 -2.70 10.92
N ASN A 261 -4.37 -1.44 11.11
CA ASN A 261 -5.67 -0.86 10.79
C ASN A 261 -5.76 -0.29 9.37
N GLN A 262 -4.82 -0.58 8.49
CA GLN A 262 -4.89 -0.08 7.11
C GLN A 262 -5.28 -1.19 6.15
N SER A 263 -6.47 -1.06 5.59
CA SER A 263 -6.93 -1.89 4.49
C SER A 263 -6.29 -1.40 3.19
N LEU A 264 -5.05 -1.81 2.90
CA LEU A 264 -4.42 -1.57 1.61
C LEU A 264 -5.12 -2.40 0.54
N GLY A 265 -5.37 -1.80 -0.61
CA GLY A 265 -6.09 -2.45 -1.67
C GLY A 265 -5.71 -1.92 -3.05
N SER A 266 -6.47 -2.28 -4.05
CA SER A 266 -6.32 -1.77 -5.41
C SER A 266 -7.54 -2.16 -6.23
N ASN A 267 -7.81 -1.43 -7.33
CA ASN A 267 -8.68 -1.93 -8.39
C ASN A 267 -7.91 -1.98 -9.70
N SER A 268 -8.22 -2.95 -10.55
CA SER A 268 -7.89 -2.95 -11.95
C SER A 268 -8.92 -3.75 -12.73
N TRP A 269 -9.27 -3.30 -13.93
CA TRP A 269 -10.11 -4.07 -14.83
C TRP A 269 -9.72 -3.84 -16.27
N ALA A 270 -9.83 -4.89 -17.08
CA ALA A 270 -9.60 -4.87 -18.52
C ALA A 270 -10.89 -5.27 -19.23
N ILE A 271 -11.26 -4.54 -20.28
CA ILE A 271 -12.47 -4.77 -21.08
C ILE A 271 -12.07 -5.00 -22.52
N SER A 272 -12.54 -6.10 -23.12
CA SER A 272 -12.22 -6.45 -24.52
C SER A 272 -12.86 -5.46 -25.51
N GLY A 273 -12.26 -5.32 -26.69
CA GLY A 273 -12.73 -4.43 -27.75
C GLY A 273 -14.16 -4.70 -28.23
N GLU A 274 -14.70 -5.89 -27.98
CA GLU A 274 -16.10 -6.18 -28.34
C GLU A 274 -17.09 -5.36 -27.49
N HIS A 275 -16.69 -4.85 -26.33
CA HIS A 275 -17.51 -4.09 -25.40
C HIS A 275 -17.16 -2.60 -25.34
N THR A 276 -16.16 -2.15 -26.06
CA THR A 276 -15.70 -0.76 -26.08
C THR A 276 -16.15 0.01 -27.31
N GLU A 277 -16.20 1.34 -27.23
CA GLU A 277 -16.52 2.21 -28.37
C GLU A 277 -15.42 2.18 -29.44
N THR A 278 -14.16 2.10 -29.04
CA THR A 278 -13.00 2.10 -29.94
C THR A 278 -12.83 0.78 -30.68
N GLY A 279 -13.44 -0.30 -30.20
CA GLY A 279 -13.24 -1.64 -30.73
C GLY A 279 -11.90 -2.27 -30.31
N PHE A 280 -11.13 -1.60 -29.43
CA PHE A 280 -9.90 -2.07 -28.82
C PHE A 280 -10.05 -2.17 -27.31
N PRO A 281 -9.22 -2.97 -26.62
CA PRO A 281 -9.31 -3.08 -25.19
C PRO A 281 -9.10 -1.75 -24.46
N LEU A 282 -9.77 -1.61 -23.30
CA LEU A 282 -9.52 -0.57 -22.31
C LEU A 282 -9.03 -1.23 -21.01
N LEU A 283 -8.02 -0.63 -20.35
CA LEU A 283 -7.50 -1.08 -19.07
C LEU A 283 -7.49 0.07 -18.06
N ALA A 284 -8.09 -0.14 -16.88
CA ALA A 284 -8.02 0.79 -15.76
C ALA A 284 -7.22 0.20 -14.60
N ASN A 285 -6.55 1.07 -13.83
CA ASN A 285 -5.87 0.69 -12.60
C ASN A 285 -5.82 1.86 -11.61
N ASP A 286 -6.08 1.58 -10.34
CA ASP A 286 -5.97 2.50 -9.21
C ASP A 286 -5.54 1.74 -7.94
N PRO A 287 -4.23 1.71 -7.63
CA PRO A 287 -3.71 1.14 -6.38
C PRO A 287 -4.11 2.00 -5.17
N HIS A 288 -4.67 1.36 -4.13
CA HIS A 288 -5.06 2.03 -2.88
C HIS A 288 -3.97 1.79 -1.83
N LEU A 289 -3.19 2.82 -1.58
CA LEU A 289 -2.05 2.79 -0.67
C LEU A 289 -2.19 3.87 0.40
N SER A 290 -1.31 3.83 1.39
CA SER A 290 -1.28 4.79 2.49
C SER A 290 -1.11 6.22 1.97
N VAL A 291 -1.78 7.17 2.64
CA VAL A 291 -1.70 8.59 2.30
C VAL A 291 -0.31 9.12 2.59
N GLN A 292 0.35 9.69 1.59
CA GLN A 292 1.67 10.28 1.73
C GLN A 292 1.90 11.42 0.72
N LEU A 293 2.85 12.29 1.04
CA LEU A 293 3.29 13.39 0.19
C LEU A 293 4.83 13.48 0.16
N PRO A 294 5.45 13.44 -1.03
CA PRO A 294 4.84 13.27 -2.35
C PRO A 294 4.14 11.91 -2.51
N ALA A 295 3.25 11.80 -3.51
CA ALA A 295 2.64 10.51 -3.86
C ALA A 295 3.72 9.43 -4.09
N ILE A 296 3.39 8.17 -3.83
CA ILE A 296 4.35 7.07 -4.01
C ILE A 296 4.77 6.93 -5.48
N TRP A 297 3.86 7.20 -6.40
CA TRP A 297 4.05 7.10 -7.83
C TRP A 297 4.71 8.34 -8.41
N TYR A 298 5.57 8.12 -9.40
CA TYR A 298 6.18 9.14 -10.22
C TYR A 298 5.87 8.83 -11.68
N GLU A 299 5.12 9.72 -12.37
CA GLU A 299 4.73 9.52 -13.75
C GLU A 299 5.86 9.99 -14.68
N ASN A 300 6.23 9.17 -15.67
CA ASN A 300 7.28 9.51 -16.64
C ASN A 300 7.20 8.65 -17.92
N GLY A 301 7.83 9.13 -18.99
CA GLY A 301 8.00 8.41 -20.25
C GLY A 301 9.48 8.18 -20.58
N LEU A 302 9.81 7.00 -21.09
CA LEU A 302 11.16 6.58 -21.48
C LEU A 302 11.13 6.21 -22.97
N HIS A 303 11.84 6.98 -23.81
CA HIS A 303 11.70 6.89 -25.25
C HIS A 303 13.03 6.79 -25.98
N CYS A 304 13.29 5.67 -26.65
CA CYS A 304 14.34 5.60 -27.67
C CYS A 304 13.93 6.43 -28.89
N PHE A 305 14.68 7.48 -29.20
CA PHE A 305 14.40 8.33 -30.37
C PHE A 305 15.67 8.82 -31.07
N PRO A 306 15.79 8.56 -32.40
CA PRO A 306 14.93 7.68 -33.18
C PRO A 306 15.03 6.21 -32.72
N LYS A 307 13.99 5.42 -32.92
CA LYS A 307 14.02 3.99 -32.60
C LYS A 307 15.01 3.26 -33.50
N TYR A 308 15.91 2.50 -32.89
CA TYR A 308 16.88 1.63 -33.57
C TYR A 308 16.74 0.21 -33.02
N ARG A 309 17.35 -0.76 -33.72
CA ARG A 309 17.32 -2.15 -33.30
C ARG A 309 17.86 -2.37 -31.89
N ASP A 310 18.86 -1.57 -31.50
CA ASP A 310 19.56 -1.68 -30.20
C ASP A 310 19.00 -0.69 -29.16
N CYS A 311 18.01 0.14 -29.52
CA CYS A 311 17.26 1.02 -28.63
C CYS A 311 15.79 1.02 -29.06
N ASN A 312 15.00 0.18 -28.38
CA ASN A 312 13.57 0.01 -28.68
C ASN A 312 12.65 0.28 -27.48
N LEU A 313 13.20 0.77 -26.36
CA LEU A 313 12.43 1.18 -25.20
C LEU A 313 11.52 2.35 -25.59
N ASP A 314 10.21 2.19 -25.38
CA ASP A 314 9.22 3.23 -25.65
C ASP A 314 8.00 2.97 -24.76
N VAL A 315 8.00 3.56 -23.58
CA VAL A 315 7.09 3.23 -22.49
C VAL A 315 6.74 4.46 -21.69
N VAL A 316 5.50 4.55 -21.20
CA VAL A 316 5.01 5.61 -20.32
C VAL A 316 4.15 5.04 -19.21
N GLY A 317 4.15 5.69 -18.06
CA GLY A 317 3.38 5.30 -16.88
C GLY A 317 4.07 5.69 -15.60
N PHE A 318 3.94 4.85 -14.59
CA PHE A 318 4.33 5.11 -13.23
C PHE A 318 5.51 4.27 -12.80
N SER A 319 6.51 4.94 -12.23
CA SER A 319 7.65 4.35 -11.54
C SER A 319 7.64 4.71 -10.05
N PHE A 320 8.48 4.06 -9.25
CA PHE A 320 8.85 4.58 -7.94
C PHE A 320 10.04 5.52 -8.09
N ALA A 321 10.01 6.69 -7.46
CA ALA A 321 11.21 7.50 -7.34
C ALA A 321 12.26 6.70 -6.54
N GLY A 322 13.39 6.41 -7.17
CA GLY A 322 14.44 5.54 -6.61
C GLY A 322 14.58 4.18 -7.30
N SER A 323 13.70 3.86 -8.29
CA SER A 323 13.76 2.61 -9.06
C SER A 323 13.67 2.89 -10.56
N PRO A 324 14.45 2.19 -11.41
CA PRO A 324 14.40 2.35 -12.86
C PRO A 324 13.14 1.70 -13.45
N TYR A 325 12.86 2.05 -14.70
CA TYR A 325 11.76 1.52 -15.52
C TYR A 325 10.37 1.92 -15.06
N ILE A 326 9.36 1.55 -15.82
CA ILE A 326 7.94 1.76 -15.53
C ILE A 326 7.38 0.51 -14.86
N VAL A 327 6.76 0.68 -13.70
CA VAL A 327 6.14 -0.41 -12.93
C VAL A 327 4.73 -0.70 -13.43
N ILE A 328 3.92 0.36 -13.65
CA ILE A 328 2.54 0.28 -14.15
C ILE A 328 2.41 1.25 -15.33
N GLY A 329 1.89 0.81 -16.47
CA GLY A 329 1.73 1.67 -17.62
C GLY A 329 1.51 0.92 -18.92
N HIS A 330 2.02 1.48 -20.01
CA HIS A 330 1.96 0.85 -21.33
C HIS A 330 3.21 1.18 -22.17
N ASN A 331 3.49 0.32 -23.12
CA ASN A 331 4.40 0.58 -24.24
C ASN A 331 3.60 0.75 -25.53
N SER A 332 4.23 0.57 -26.71
CA SER A 332 3.55 0.68 -28.01
C SER A 332 2.63 -0.50 -28.33
N ASP A 333 2.69 -1.60 -27.61
CA ASP A 333 2.06 -2.86 -27.96
C ASP A 333 1.12 -3.39 -26.88
N ILE A 334 1.45 -3.16 -25.60
CA ILE A 334 0.74 -3.69 -24.44
C ILE A 334 0.52 -2.63 -23.35
N ALA A 335 -0.50 -2.85 -22.53
CA ALA A 335 -0.72 -2.16 -21.27
C ALA A 335 -0.83 -3.16 -20.12
N TRP A 336 -0.39 -2.75 -18.91
CA TRP A 336 -0.48 -3.59 -17.73
C TRP A 336 -0.82 -2.81 -16.46
N GLY A 337 -1.50 -3.49 -15.53
CA GLY A 337 -1.90 -2.97 -14.24
C GLY A 337 -1.70 -4.00 -13.13
N PHE A 338 -1.57 -3.54 -11.89
CA PHE A 338 -1.31 -4.36 -10.72
C PHE A 338 -2.39 -4.19 -9.66
N THR A 339 -2.78 -5.30 -9.02
CA THR A 339 -3.44 -5.25 -7.71
C THR A 339 -2.82 -6.26 -6.76
N ASN A 340 -2.82 -5.96 -5.47
CA ASN A 340 -2.29 -6.89 -4.48
C ASN A 340 -3.13 -8.18 -4.47
N MET A 341 -2.46 -9.33 -4.53
CA MET A 341 -3.12 -10.65 -4.49
C MET A 341 -3.43 -11.08 -3.04
N GLY A 342 -2.61 -10.63 -2.07
CA GLY A 342 -2.80 -10.93 -0.64
C GLY A 342 -2.65 -12.38 -0.22
N PRO A 343 -1.79 -13.22 -0.83
CA PRO A 343 -1.59 -14.58 -0.34
C PRO A 343 -0.83 -14.55 0.98
N ASP A 344 -1.09 -15.53 1.80
CA ASP A 344 -0.25 -15.79 2.97
C ASP A 344 1.08 -16.41 2.54
N VAL A 345 2.15 -15.65 2.70
CA VAL A 345 3.52 -16.01 2.28
C VAL A 345 4.53 -15.92 3.42
N GLN A 346 4.05 -15.70 4.63
CA GLN A 346 4.87 -15.64 5.85
C GLN A 346 4.43 -16.73 6.82
N ASP A 347 5.39 -17.34 7.50
CA ASP A 347 5.12 -18.27 8.60
C ASP A 347 6.08 -18.01 9.77
N LEU A 348 5.53 -17.97 10.97
CA LEU A 348 6.28 -17.95 12.23
C LEU A 348 6.59 -19.38 12.65
N PHE A 349 7.88 -19.68 12.84
CA PHE A 349 8.33 -20.97 13.38
C PHE A 349 8.79 -20.82 14.82
N ILE A 350 8.24 -21.63 15.71
CA ILE A 350 8.67 -21.72 17.10
C ILE A 350 9.91 -22.62 17.15
N GLU A 351 11.02 -22.03 17.51
CA GLU A 351 12.31 -22.71 17.60
C GLU A 351 12.63 -23.14 19.02
N LYS A 352 13.01 -24.38 19.19
CA LYS A 352 13.44 -24.90 20.50
C LYS A 352 14.95 -24.70 20.65
N ILE A 353 15.34 -23.89 21.62
CA ILE A 353 16.71 -23.44 21.82
C ILE A 353 17.42 -24.37 22.82
N ASN A 354 18.69 -24.70 22.55
CA ASN A 354 19.50 -25.50 23.44
C ASN A 354 19.76 -24.77 24.78
N PRO A 355 19.25 -25.27 25.92
CA PRO A 355 19.43 -24.60 27.21
C PRO A 355 20.92 -24.43 27.64
N SER A 356 21.82 -25.21 27.05
CA SER A 356 23.26 -25.16 27.33
C SER A 356 24.05 -24.30 26.36
N ASN A 357 23.48 -24.00 25.18
CA ASN A 357 24.08 -23.14 24.14
C ASN A 357 22.99 -22.36 23.40
N PRO A 358 22.78 -21.08 23.71
CA PRO A 358 21.70 -20.29 23.13
C PRO A 358 21.86 -20.05 21.60
N ASN A 359 22.98 -20.44 21.00
CA ASN A 359 23.23 -20.35 19.57
C ASN A 359 22.93 -21.66 18.83
N GLN A 360 22.28 -22.62 19.48
CA GLN A 360 21.84 -23.86 18.86
C GLN A 360 20.32 -24.04 19.00
N TYR A 361 19.72 -24.60 17.98
CA TYR A 361 18.29 -24.94 17.93
C TYR A 361 18.10 -26.43 17.58
N GLU A 362 16.99 -27.01 17.97
CA GLU A 362 16.66 -28.42 17.75
C GLU A 362 15.99 -28.63 16.40
N VAL A 363 16.43 -29.65 15.68
CA VAL A 363 15.73 -30.20 14.52
C VAL A 363 15.73 -31.73 14.66
N ASP A 364 14.54 -32.33 14.70
CA ASP A 364 14.34 -33.78 14.81
C ASP A 364 15.18 -34.47 15.94
N GLY A 365 15.38 -33.73 17.03
CA GLY A 365 16.14 -34.22 18.21
C GLY A 365 17.66 -33.95 18.13
N GLU A 366 18.13 -33.28 17.07
CA GLU A 366 19.54 -32.88 16.91
C GLU A 366 19.71 -31.37 17.11
N TRP A 367 20.82 -30.94 17.75
CA TRP A 367 21.17 -29.55 17.94
C TRP A 367 21.99 -29.02 16.75
N LEU A 368 21.47 -28.05 16.03
CA LEU A 368 22.13 -27.36 14.92
C LEU A 368 22.60 -25.96 15.35
N GLU A 369 23.72 -25.50 14.81
CA GLU A 369 24.19 -24.12 15.01
C GLU A 369 23.33 -23.13 14.21
N MET A 370 23.02 -21.97 14.80
CA MET A 370 22.41 -20.85 14.13
C MET A 370 23.44 -20.06 13.33
N ASP A 371 23.02 -19.52 12.19
CA ASP A 371 23.76 -18.46 11.55
C ASP A 371 23.68 -17.17 12.35
N ARG A 372 24.77 -16.39 12.37
CA ARG A 372 24.86 -15.15 13.15
C ARG A 372 25.52 -14.05 12.36
N VAL A 373 24.87 -12.88 12.33
CA VAL A 373 25.39 -11.68 11.68
C VAL A 373 25.41 -10.54 12.68
N THR A 374 26.53 -9.85 12.76
CA THR A 374 26.64 -8.61 13.55
C THR A 374 26.20 -7.44 12.68
N GLU A 375 25.22 -6.69 13.14
CA GLU A 375 24.75 -5.46 12.51
C GLU A 375 25.10 -4.25 13.36
N ILE A 376 25.44 -3.15 12.71
CA ILE A 376 25.74 -1.87 13.33
C ILE A 376 24.73 -0.86 12.85
N ILE A 377 24.02 -0.23 13.78
CA ILE A 377 23.05 0.82 13.53
C ILE A 377 23.70 2.13 13.96
N GLU A 378 24.08 2.94 12.99
CA GLU A 378 24.58 4.29 13.23
C GLU A 378 23.40 5.18 13.66
N VAL A 379 23.57 5.94 14.75
CA VAL A 379 22.51 6.82 15.27
C VAL A 379 23.01 8.25 15.33
N ALA A 380 22.36 9.17 14.65
CA ALA A 380 22.77 10.57 14.62
C ALA A 380 22.89 11.14 16.04
N GLY A 381 24.06 11.67 16.37
CA GLY A 381 24.35 12.30 17.66
C GLY A 381 24.50 11.34 18.85
N GLN A 382 24.55 10.04 18.63
CA GLN A 382 24.71 9.01 19.66
C GLN A 382 25.78 7.97 19.28
N GLU A 383 26.13 7.09 20.21
CA GLU A 383 26.99 5.94 19.93
C GLU A 383 26.22 4.90 19.10
N PRO A 384 26.87 4.21 18.15
CA PRO A 384 26.23 3.16 17.36
C PRO A 384 25.66 2.02 18.23
N ILE A 385 24.54 1.47 17.81
CA ILE A 385 23.93 0.29 18.41
C ILE A 385 24.45 -0.95 17.68
N VAL A 386 25.02 -1.89 18.44
CA VAL A 386 25.52 -3.15 17.88
C VAL A 386 24.57 -4.27 18.27
N ILE A 387 24.05 -4.98 17.27
CA ILE A 387 23.18 -6.13 17.48
C ILE A 387 23.74 -7.39 16.81
N GLU A 388 23.42 -8.54 17.36
CA GLU A 388 23.62 -9.84 16.71
C GLU A 388 22.28 -10.37 16.23
N VAL A 389 22.14 -10.61 14.93
CA VAL A 389 20.99 -11.27 14.33
C VAL A 389 21.29 -12.75 14.22
N ARG A 390 20.49 -13.59 14.88
CA ARG A 390 20.55 -15.04 14.79
C ARG A 390 19.51 -15.52 13.78
N SER A 391 19.84 -16.57 13.04
CA SER A 391 18.90 -17.18 12.08
C SER A 391 18.97 -18.69 12.16
N THR A 392 17.81 -19.31 11.99
CA THR A 392 17.66 -20.77 11.79
C THR A 392 17.50 -21.08 10.31
N LYS A 393 17.22 -22.33 9.96
CA LYS A 393 16.84 -22.69 8.58
C LYS A 393 15.55 -22.02 8.11
N HIS A 394 14.70 -21.57 9.02
CA HIS A 394 13.43 -20.90 8.71
C HIS A 394 13.59 -19.37 8.53
N GLY A 395 14.73 -18.81 8.91
CA GLY A 395 15.00 -17.38 8.78
C GLY A 395 15.43 -16.71 10.07
N PRO A 396 15.43 -15.38 10.14
CA PRO A 396 15.89 -14.64 11.30
C PRO A 396 14.99 -14.87 12.51
N ILE A 397 15.62 -14.92 13.70
CA ILE A 397 14.91 -14.94 14.99
C ILE A 397 14.35 -13.53 15.25
N VAL A 398 13.04 -13.36 15.08
CA VAL A 398 12.37 -12.09 15.26
C VAL A 398 12.03 -11.78 16.72
N SER A 399 11.92 -12.82 17.58
CA SER A 399 11.62 -12.66 19.00
C SER A 399 12.81 -12.22 19.87
N ASP A 400 14.03 -12.12 19.31
CA ASP A 400 15.20 -11.67 20.05
C ASP A 400 15.20 -10.16 20.33
N ARG A 401 14.34 -9.41 19.67
CA ARG A 401 14.33 -7.95 19.70
C ARG A 401 12.98 -7.39 20.09
N SER A 402 13.07 -6.30 20.82
CA SER A 402 11.94 -5.41 21.03
C SER A 402 11.96 -4.36 19.90
N TYR A 403 10.88 -4.28 19.12
CA TYR A 403 10.76 -3.30 18.04
C TYR A 403 9.58 -2.38 18.32
N PRO A 404 9.71 -1.07 18.14
CA PRO A 404 8.56 -0.25 17.88
C PRO A 404 8.04 -0.60 16.48
N ILE A 405 6.84 -1.17 16.40
CA ILE A 405 6.18 -1.45 15.11
C ILE A 405 5.57 -0.17 14.54
N ASN A 406 5.35 0.82 15.38
CA ASN A 406 4.80 2.10 15.00
C ASN A 406 5.92 3.14 14.86
N LEU A 407 6.05 3.73 13.67
CA LEU A 407 6.96 4.84 13.40
C LEU A 407 6.47 6.17 14.03
N ASN A 408 5.30 6.16 14.70
CA ASN A 408 4.72 7.35 15.32
C ASN A 408 5.00 7.36 16.84
N PRO A 409 5.90 8.23 17.35
CA PRO A 409 6.30 8.24 18.76
C PRO A 409 5.21 8.68 19.75
N GLU A 410 4.04 9.12 19.28
CA GLU A 410 2.96 9.56 20.17
C GLU A 410 2.14 8.40 20.77
N ASP A 411 2.19 7.20 20.21
CA ASP A 411 1.38 6.05 20.65
C ASP A 411 2.07 5.13 21.67
N GLY A 412 3.18 5.57 22.26
CA GLY A 412 3.84 4.90 23.40
C GLY A 412 4.36 3.52 23.06
N GLU A 413 5.64 3.42 22.99
CA GLU A 413 6.55 2.28 23.03
C GLU A 413 5.89 0.90 23.13
N SER A 414 5.59 0.27 22.00
CA SER A 414 5.38 -1.16 22.01
C SER A 414 6.40 -1.86 21.11
N SER A 415 7.12 -2.77 21.68
CA SER A 415 8.10 -3.60 20.96
C SER A 415 7.44 -4.85 20.42
N PHE A 416 7.98 -5.47 19.35
CA PHE A 416 7.49 -6.75 18.87
C PHE A 416 7.41 -7.79 20.01
N ALA A 417 8.40 -7.85 20.91
CA ALA A 417 8.38 -8.74 22.06
C ALA A 417 7.40 -8.27 23.16
N ASP A 418 7.18 -6.96 23.31
CA ASP A 418 6.21 -6.40 24.24
C ASP A 418 4.79 -6.42 23.66
N GLU A 419 4.62 -6.24 22.37
CA GLU A 419 3.33 -6.30 21.66
C GLU A 419 2.89 -7.74 21.42
N ALA A 420 3.80 -8.59 20.99
CA ALA A 420 3.54 -10.01 20.93
C ALA A 420 3.53 -10.63 22.33
N LYS A 421 4.04 -9.92 23.38
CA LYS A 421 4.37 -10.47 24.74
C LYS A 421 4.48 -11.99 24.72
N LEU A 422 5.40 -12.42 23.84
CA LEU A 422 5.78 -13.79 23.73
C LEU A 422 6.56 -14.11 24.99
N SER A 423 5.88 -14.34 26.13
CA SER A 423 6.52 -14.94 27.29
C SER A 423 6.78 -16.41 27.00
N LEU A 424 7.56 -16.63 25.93
CA LEU A 424 8.08 -17.95 25.64
C LEU A 424 8.95 -18.39 26.82
N PRO A 425 8.90 -19.67 27.23
CA PRO A 425 9.91 -20.20 28.11
C PRO A 425 11.30 -19.90 27.57
N ASN A 426 12.29 -19.63 28.42
CA ASN A 426 13.66 -19.21 28.06
C ASN A 426 14.38 -20.11 27.04
N ASN A 427 13.82 -21.26 26.69
CA ASN A 427 14.33 -22.22 25.73
C ASN A 427 13.56 -22.25 24.40
N PHE A 428 12.75 -21.23 24.09
CA PHE A 428 12.07 -21.09 22.82
C PHE A 428 12.32 -19.69 22.25
N SER A 429 12.37 -19.60 20.93
CA SER A 429 12.40 -18.35 20.15
C SER A 429 11.48 -18.48 18.95
N VAL A 430 11.24 -17.40 18.24
CA VAL A 430 10.41 -17.40 17.02
C VAL A 430 11.22 -16.88 15.85
N SER A 431 11.27 -17.65 14.77
CA SER A 431 11.85 -17.25 13.48
C SER A 431 10.78 -16.93 12.47
N LEU A 432 11.11 -16.13 11.45
CA LEU A 432 10.22 -15.75 10.36
C LEU A 432 10.70 -16.35 9.04
N SER A 433 9.86 -17.17 8.42
CA SER A 433 10.07 -17.65 7.06
C SER A 433 9.25 -16.80 6.07
N TRP A 434 9.93 -16.25 5.05
CA TRP A 434 9.31 -15.36 4.09
C TRP A 434 10.10 -15.28 2.77
N PRO A 435 9.47 -15.44 1.58
CA PRO A 435 10.18 -15.37 0.29
C PRO A 435 10.92 -14.04 0.04
N ALA A 436 10.44 -12.91 0.63
CA ALA A 436 11.12 -11.64 0.49
C ALA A 436 12.49 -11.59 1.20
N LEU A 437 12.76 -12.53 2.12
CA LEU A 437 14.07 -12.69 2.77
C LEU A 437 15.04 -13.57 1.96
N MET A 438 14.71 -13.80 0.69
CA MET A 438 15.55 -14.53 -0.25
C MET A 438 15.88 -13.64 -1.46
N PRO A 439 17.04 -13.81 -2.11
CA PRO A 439 17.32 -13.17 -3.39
C PRO A 439 16.24 -13.50 -4.43
N GLY A 440 15.82 -12.50 -5.19
CA GLY A 440 14.74 -12.62 -6.17
C GLY A 440 15.09 -12.01 -7.53
N THR A 441 14.11 -11.99 -8.43
CA THR A 441 14.23 -11.47 -9.79
C THR A 441 13.14 -10.49 -10.19
N THR A 442 12.35 -10.00 -9.23
CA THR A 442 11.16 -9.13 -9.48
C THR A 442 11.48 -7.95 -10.37
N PHE A 443 12.58 -7.23 -10.12
CA PHE A 443 12.94 -6.06 -10.94
C PHE A 443 13.40 -6.43 -12.35
N VAL A 444 13.92 -7.63 -12.57
CA VAL A 444 14.18 -8.15 -13.94
C VAL A 444 12.84 -8.35 -14.65
N GLY A 445 11.85 -8.91 -13.96
CA GLY A 445 10.48 -9.03 -14.49
C GLY A 445 9.86 -7.67 -14.84
N ILE A 446 9.99 -6.66 -13.97
CA ILE A 446 9.53 -5.29 -14.24
C ILE A 446 10.21 -4.71 -15.48
N ARG A 447 11.53 -4.83 -15.59
CA ARG A 447 12.27 -4.45 -16.81
C ARG A 447 11.67 -5.11 -18.05
N ASP A 448 11.47 -6.41 -17.99
CA ASP A 448 11.04 -7.20 -19.16
C ASP A 448 9.58 -6.88 -19.57
N PHE A 449 8.70 -6.42 -18.65
CA PHE A 449 7.38 -5.87 -19.01
C PHE A 449 7.50 -4.64 -19.91
N ASN A 450 8.50 -3.78 -19.70
CA ASN A 450 8.71 -2.59 -20.52
C ASN A 450 9.06 -2.92 -21.98
N TYR A 451 9.56 -4.12 -22.25
CA TYR A 451 9.96 -4.58 -23.59
C TYR A 451 8.99 -5.61 -24.18
N ALA A 452 8.10 -6.19 -23.38
CA ALA A 452 7.16 -7.18 -23.86
C ALA A 452 6.22 -6.59 -24.92
N SER A 453 5.99 -7.31 -26.01
CA SER A 453 5.15 -6.89 -27.14
C SER A 453 3.88 -7.74 -27.31
N ASN A 454 3.74 -8.81 -26.52
CA ASN A 454 2.63 -9.75 -26.61
C ASN A 454 2.48 -10.52 -25.28
N TRP A 455 1.39 -11.29 -25.18
CA TRP A 455 1.06 -12.06 -23.98
C TRP A 455 2.16 -13.07 -23.59
N ASP A 456 2.74 -13.78 -24.55
CA ASP A 456 3.75 -14.80 -24.24
C ASP A 456 5.00 -14.17 -23.60
N GLU A 457 5.47 -13.03 -24.11
CA GLU A 457 6.60 -12.30 -23.57
C GLU A 457 6.26 -11.70 -22.19
N PHE A 458 5.08 -11.14 -22.03
CA PHE A 458 4.60 -10.61 -20.74
C PHE A 458 4.49 -11.73 -19.68
N ARG A 459 3.97 -12.90 -20.07
CA ARG A 459 3.85 -14.04 -19.18
C ARG A 459 5.23 -14.59 -18.77
N GLU A 460 6.21 -14.63 -19.68
CA GLU A 460 7.59 -15.01 -19.33
C GLU A 460 8.25 -13.98 -18.39
N ALA A 461 8.02 -12.68 -18.59
CA ALA A 461 8.45 -11.64 -17.65
C ALA A 461 7.80 -11.82 -16.27
N SER A 462 6.51 -12.19 -16.23
CA SER A 462 5.78 -12.47 -14.98
C SER A 462 6.38 -13.62 -14.19
N ARG A 463 7.01 -14.60 -14.86
CA ARG A 463 7.73 -15.72 -14.21
C ARG A 463 8.87 -15.25 -13.31
N LEU A 464 9.46 -14.10 -13.60
CA LEU A 464 10.55 -13.49 -12.82
C LEU A 464 10.05 -12.64 -11.66
N PHE A 465 8.74 -12.47 -11.53
CA PHE A 465 8.14 -11.65 -10.48
C PHE A 465 7.91 -12.50 -9.22
N ASP A 466 8.87 -12.46 -8.29
CA ASP A 466 8.89 -13.30 -7.10
C ASP A 466 8.07 -12.73 -5.93
N VAL A 467 8.27 -11.46 -5.58
CA VAL A 467 7.66 -10.77 -4.43
C VAL A 467 7.48 -9.27 -4.72
N PRO A 468 6.40 -8.66 -4.17
CA PRO A 468 5.22 -9.27 -3.54
C PRO A 468 4.36 -10.02 -4.55
N ALA A 469 3.62 -11.06 -4.14
CA ALA A 469 2.70 -11.71 -5.04
C ALA A 469 1.56 -10.77 -5.48
N GLN A 470 1.30 -10.70 -6.78
CA GLN A 470 0.37 -9.72 -7.37
C GLN A 470 -0.65 -10.37 -8.29
N ASN A 471 -1.72 -9.64 -8.56
CA ASN A 471 -2.60 -9.86 -9.70
C ASN A 471 -2.13 -8.95 -10.83
N LEU A 472 -1.70 -9.51 -11.94
CA LEU A 472 -1.31 -8.77 -13.14
C LEU A 472 -2.42 -8.80 -14.17
N LEU A 473 -2.89 -7.63 -14.58
CA LEU A 473 -3.76 -7.46 -15.74
C LEU A 473 -2.95 -7.04 -16.96
N TYR A 474 -3.38 -7.54 -18.09
CA TYR A 474 -2.78 -7.31 -19.39
C TYR A 474 -3.84 -6.98 -20.43
N ALA A 475 -3.50 -6.09 -21.36
CA ALA A 475 -4.23 -5.84 -22.59
C ALA A 475 -3.26 -5.48 -23.72
N ASP A 476 -3.60 -5.80 -24.98
CA ASP A 476 -2.75 -5.51 -26.14
C ASP A 476 -3.50 -4.87 -27.32
N VAL A 477 -2.71 -4.34 -28.27
CA VAL A 477 -3.23 -3.72 -29.50
C VAL A 477 -3.82 -4.73 -30.48
N ASP A 478 -3.59 -6.03 -30.29
CA ASP A 478 -4.19 -7.11 -31.07
C ASP A 478 -5.60 -7.47 -30.58
N GLY A 479 -6.04 -6.87 -29.48
CA GLY A 479 -7.40 -7.01 -28.93
C GLY A 479 -7.51 -8.00 -27.78
N ASN A 480 -6.41 -8.52 -27.26
CA ASN A 480 -6.42 -9.50 -26.18
C ASN A 480 -6.46 -8.80 -24.81
N ILE A 481 -7.10 -9.48 -23.86
CA ILE A 481 -7.05 -9.19 -22.43
C ILE A 481 -6.66 -10.45 -21.67
N ALA A 482 -5.84 -10.30 -20.62
CA ALA A 482 -5.39 -11.46 -19.86
C ALA A 482 -5.10 -11.14 -18.39
N TYR A 483 -4.95 -12.19 -17.61
CA TYR A 483 -4.59 -12.15 -16.20
C TYR A 483 -3.54 -13.22 -15.90
N GLN A 484 -2.58 -12.89 -15.04
CA GLN A 484 -1.61 -13.80 -14.45
C GLN A 484 -1.41 -13.46 -12.97
N SER A 485 -1.38 -14.46 -12.08
CA SER A 485 -0.94 -14.28 -10.70
C SER A 485 0.49 -14.78 -10.52
N PRO A 486 1.52 -13.91 -10.52
CA PRO A 486 2.87 -14.30 -10.19
C PRO A 486 3.15 -14.19 -8.70
N GLY A 487 4.19 -14.87 -8.24
CA GLY A 487 4.73 -14.80 -6.89
C GLY A 487 5.24 -16.14 -6.38
N LYS A 488 6.15 -16.11 -5.42
CA LYS A 488 6.61 -17.29 -4.69
C LYS A 488 5.64 -17.62 -3.55
N LEU A 489 4.73 -18.57 -3.80
CA LEU A 489 3.77 -19.05 -2.82
C LEU A 489 4.30 -20.32 -2.16
N PRO A 490 4.46 -20.38 -0.83
CA PRO A 490 5.03 -21.54 -0.15
C PRO A 490 4.10 -22.75 -0.22
N ILE A 491 4.69 -23.93 -0.43
CA ILE A 491 4.01 -25.22 -0.28
C ILE A 491 4.27 -25.69 1.14
N ARG A 492 3.27 -25.58 1.99
CA ARG A 492 3.29 -25.96 3.40
C ARG A 492 3.06 -27.46 3.57
N ALA A 493 3.39 -27.98 4.74
CA ALA A 493 3.09 -29.36 5.10
C ALA A 493 1.57 -29.61 5.16
N ASP A 494 1.16 -30.87 5.00
CA ASP A 494 -0.25 -31.27 4.99
C ASP A 494 -0.98 -30.84 6.27
N GLY A 495 -2.07 -30.08 6.09
CA GLY A 495 -2.89 -29.57 7.19
C GLY A 495 -2.45 -28.24 7.80
N GLN A 496 -1.35 -27.63 7.32
CA GLN A 496 -0.92 -26.30 7.72
C GLN A 496 -1.47 -25.25 6.76
N LEU A 497 -2.08 -24.21 7.33
CA LEU A 497 -2.69 -23.12 6.58
C LEU A 497 -1.90 -21.79 6.66
N GLY A 498 -0.83 -21.70 7.48
CA GLY A 498 -0.08 -20.46 7.71
C GLY A 498 -0.81 -19.48 8.63
N ASP A 499 -1.92 -19.88 9.23
CA ASP A 499 -2.76 -19.04 10.09
C ASP A 499 -2.33 -19.03 11.56
N LEU A 500 -1.39 -19.90 11.94
CA LEU A 500 -0.85 -20.04 13.30
C LEU A 500 0.63 -20.41 13.26
N PRO A 501 1.43 -19.97 14.26
CA PRO A 501 2.84 -20.35 14.36
C PRO A 501 3.07 -21.86 14.45
N ILE A 502 4.15 -22.33 13.82
CA ILE A 502 4.43 -23.73 13.53
C ILE A 502 5.59 -24.22 14.41
N GLU A 503 5.58 -25.50 14.83
CA GLU A 503 6.67 -26.13 15.58
C GLU A 503 7.90 -26.35 14.67
N GLY A 504 8.91 -25.47 14.74
CA GLY A 504 10.11 -25.46 13.89
C GLY A 504 11.13 -26.58 14.19
N TRP A 505 10.99 -27.26 15.34
CA TRP A 505 11.87 -28.40 15.68
C TRP A 505 11.48 -29.72 14.99
N LEU A 506 10.41 -29.75 14.21
CA LEU A 506 9.95 -30.90 13.44
C LEU A 506 10.12 -30.60 11.94
N SER A 507 11.04 -31.28 11.27
CA SER A 507 11.29 -31.05 9.84
C SER A 507 10.11 -31.42 8.95
N GLU A 508 9.16 -32.22 9.43
CA GLU A 508 7.90 -32.54 8.73
C GLU A 508 6.99 -31.30 8.55
N ASN A 509 7.26 -30.23 9.29
CA ASN A 509 6.54 -28.95 9.24
C ASN A 509 7.16 -27.94 8.27
N ASP A 510 8.34 -28.24 7.71
CA ASP A 510 9.04 -27.30 6.82
C ASP A 510 8.27 -27.06 5.53
N TRP A 511 8.48 -25.92 4.91
CA TRP A 511 8.06 -25.70 3.55
C TRP A 511 8.77 -26.68 2.61
N THR A 512 8.03 -27.28 1.70
CA THR A 512 8.58 -28.24 0.74
C THR A 512 9.00 -27.62 -0.59
N GLY A 513 8.78 -26.31 -0.76
CA GLY A 513 9.11 -25.52 -1.93
C GLY A 513 8.10 -24.42 -2.18
N PHE A 514 8.01 -24.01 -3.45
CA PHE A 514 7.06 -22.98 -3.91
C PHE A 514 6.19 -23.54 -5.02
N VAL A 515 4.97 -23.00 -5.13
CA VAL A 515 4.04 -23.33 -6.21
C VAL A 515 4.72 -23.06 -7.56
N PRO A 516 4.81 -24.03 -8.46
CA PRO A 516 5.36 -23.81 -9.78
C PRO A 516 4.57 -22.75 -10.54
N PHE A 517 5.26 -21.89 -11.29
CA PHE A 517 4.63 -20.80 -12.05
C PHE A 517 3.53 -21.31 -13.01
N GLU A 518 3.72 -22.47 -13.62
CA GLU A 518 2.74 -23.07 -14.54
C GLU A 518 1.44 -23.49 -13.85
N ASP A 519 1.50 -23.65 -12.54
CA ASP A 519 0.35 -24.03 -11.72
C ASP A 519 -0.34 -22.81 -11.09
N LEU A 520 0.22 -21.59 -11.26
CA LEU A 520 -0.42 -20.36 -10.80
C LEU A 520 -1.58 -19.97 -11.73
N PRO A 521 -2.68 -19.41 -11.21
CA PRO A 521 -3.83 -19.03 -12.01
C PRO A 521 -3.52 -18.00 -13.09
N TYR A 522 -4.04 -18.22 -14.26
CA TYR A 522 -4.07 -17.27 -15.37
C TYR A 522 -5.33 -17.46 -16.20
N THR A 523 -5.71 -16.45 -16.95
CA THR A 523 -6.74 -16.55 -18.00
C THR A 523 -6.38 -15.66 -19.18
N PHE A 524 -6.80 -16.07 -20.38
CA PHE A 524 -6.57 -15.36 -21.62
C PHE A 524 -7.86 -15.27 -22.43
N ASN A 525 -8.32 -14.06 -22.75
CA ASN A 525 -9.55 -13.81 -23.48
C ASN A 525 -10.78 -14.53 -22.91
N PRO A 526 -11.17 -14.29 -21.66
CA PRO A 526 -12.32 -14.96 -21.06
C PRO A 526 -13.61 -14.63 -21.84
N THR A 527 -14.53 -15.60 -21.90
CA THR A 527 -15.76 -15.50 -22.70
C THR A 527 -16.64 -14.32 -22.30
N LYS A 528 -16.58 -13.86 -21.04
CA LYS A 528 -17.34 -12.69 -20.57
C LYS A 528 -16.82 -11.35 -21.13
N GLY A 529 -15.62 -11.33 -21.75
CA GLY A 529 -15.04 -10.17 -22.39
C GLY A 529 -14.53 -9.09 -21.42
N TYR A 530 -14.38 -9.39 -20.14
CA TYR A 530 -13.74 -8.51 -19.15
C TYR A 530 -13.06 -9.31 -18.04
N ILE A 531 -12.09 -8.70 -17.37
CA ILE A 531 -11.39 -9.24 -16.21
C ILE A 531 -11.38 -8.16 -15.12
N ILE A 532 -11.66 -8.52 -13.87
CA ILE A 532 -11.69 -7.59 -12.73
C ILE A 532 -10.79 -8.12 -11.63
N THR A 533 -9.94 -7.26 -11.12
CA THR A 533 -9.15 -7.51 -9.91
C THR A 533 -9.33 -6.36 -8.92
N ALA A 534 -9.88 -6.64 -7.75
CA ALA A 534 -10.10 -5.71 -6.65
C ALA A 534 -9.70 -6.36 -5.30
N ASN A 535 -8.59 -7.11 -5.32
CA ASN A 535 -8.05 -7.89 -4.20
C ASN A 535 -8.95 -9.06 -3.74
N GLN A 536 -9.96 -9.43 -4.50
CA GLN A 536 -10.84 -10.55 -4.19
C GLN A 536 -10.15 -11.90 -4.43
N SER A 537 -10.79 -12.98 -3.98
CA SER A 537 -10.30 -14.35 -4.20
C SER A 537 -10.09 -14.65 -5.68
N VAL A 538 -8.98 -15.30 -5.98
CA VAL A 538 -8.60 -15.61 -7.37
C VAL A 538 -9.47 -16.71 -7.93
N HIS A 539 -9.63 -17.82 -7.21
CA HIS A 539 -10.42 -18.98 -7.63
C HIS A 539 -10.91 -19.78 -6.42
N PRO A 540 -12.13 -20.37 -6.45
CA PRO A 540 -12.65 -21.11 -5.30
C PRO A 540 -11.84 -22.34 -4.89
N GLU A 541 -11.04 -22.89 -5.78
CA GLU A 541 -10.23 -24.10 -5.55
C GLU A 541 -8.74 -23.78 -5.30
N GLN A 542 -8.37 -22.51 -5.10
CA GLN A 542 -6.98 -22.15 -4.78
C GLN A 542 -6.52 -22.83 -3.48
N PRO A 543 -5.33 -23.47 -3.47
CA PRO A 543 -4.89 -24.25 -2.32
C PRO A 543 -4.16 -23.46 -1.23
N TRP A 544 -3.79 -22.21 -1.50
CA TRP A 544 -3.10 -21.35 -0.53
C TRP A 544 -4.07 -20.47 0.25
N PRO A 545 -3.80 -20.19 1.52
CA PRO A 545 -4.59 -19.23 2.29
C PRO A 545 -4.32 -17.80 1.80
N ASN A 546 -5.33 -16.94 1.93
CA ASN A 546 -5.26 -15.54 1.52
C ASN A 546 -5.96 -14.64 2.53
N TYR A 547 -5.40 -13.45 2.68
CA TYR A 547 -6.05 -12.30 3.33
C TYR A 547 -6.62 -11.35 2.25
N TYR A 548 -7.54 -11.86 1.45
CA TYR A 548 -8.16 -11.11 0.36
C TYR A 548 -9.40 -10.33 0.80
N ALA A 549 -9.71 -9.27 0.05
CA ALA A 549 -10.98 -8.58 0.14
C ALA A 549 -12.16 -9.51 -0.14
N ARG A 550 -13.29 -9.29 0.52
CA ARG A 550 -14.46 -10.17 0.41
C ARG A 550 -15.30 -9.97 -0.85
N GLY A 551 -14.79 -9.18 -1.82
CA GLY A 551 -15.36 -9.05 -3.16
C GLY A 551 -16.40 -7.95 -3.33
N TYR A 552 -16.67 -7.11 -2.34
CA TYR A 552 -17.64 -6.01 -2.44
C TYR A 552 -17.27 -5.02 -3.56
N ARG A 553 -16.01 -4.62 -3.67
CA ARG A 553 -15.53 -3.75 -4.76
C ARG A 553 -15.54 -4.46 -6.12
N ALA A 554 -15.20 -5.73 -6.16
CA ALA A 554 -15.27 -6.53 -7.40
C ALA A 554 -16.71 -6.66 -7.91
N GLU A 555 -17.69 -6.94 -7.04
CA GLU A 555 -19.13 -6.95 -7.37
C GLU A 555 -19.60 -5.56 -7.85
N ALA A 556 -19.09 -4.49 -7.21
CA ALA A 556 -19.39 -3.13 -7.62
C ALA A 556 -18.94 -2.85 -9.05
N ILE A 557 -17.68 -3.18 -9.37
CA ILE A 557 -17.10 -2.99 -10.70
C ILE A 557 -17.87 -3.83 -11.73
N GLU A 558 -18.09 -5.11 -11.45
CA GLU A 558 -18.81 -6.00 -12.36
C GLU A 558 -20.21 -5.49 -12.68
N ARG A 559 -20.96 -5.06 -11.67
CA ARG A 559 -22.29 -4.52 -11.83
C ARG A 559 -22.33 -3.24 -12.68
N VAL A 560 -21.33 -2.37 -12.53
CA VAL A 560 -21.24 -1.15 -13.36
C VAL A 560 -20.85 -1.51 -14.79
N ILE A 561 -19.91 -2.42 -15.00
CA ILE A 561 -19.54 -2.93 -16.34
C ILE A 561 -20.79 -3.49 -17.02
N GLU A 562 -21.59 -4.34 -16.37
CA GLU A 562 -22.79 -4.94 -16.94
C GLU A 562 -23.86 -3.90 -17.34
N GLN A 563 -23.91 -2.76 -16.67
CA GLN A 563 -24.81 -1.66 -17.03
C GLN A 563 -24.36 -0.94 -18.30
N TYR A 564 -23.03 -0.73 -18.46
CA TYR A 564 -22.46 0.01 -19.58
C TYR A 564 -22.25 -0.86 -20.82
N ILE A 565 -21.97 -2.14 -20.68
CA ILE A 565 -21.56 -3.07 -21.74
C ILE A 565 -22.55 -3.09 -22.93
N GLN A 566 -23.84 -2.85 -22.68
CA GLN A 566 -24.88 -2.82 -23.71
C GLN A 566 -24.76 -1.61 -24.66
N ASN A 567 -24.11 -0.52 -24.19
CA ASN A 567 -23.98 0.74 -24.93
C ASN A 567 -22.55 0.97 -25.43
N LYS A 568 -21.67 0.00 -25.28
CA LYS A 568 -20.22 0.15 -25.50
C LYS A 568 -19.59 1.14 -24.51
N ILE A 569 -18.49 0.74 -23.95
CA ILE A 569 -17.77 1.48 -22.89
C ILE A 569 -16.76 2.43 -23.53
N SER A 570 -16.78 3.67 -23.14
CA SER A 570 -15.82 4.70 -23.52
C SER A 570 -14.72 4.86 -22.46
N VAL A 571 -13.66 5.63 -22.78
CA VAL A 571 -12.64 6.05 -21.79
C VAL A 571 -13.29 6.90 -20.69
N ASP A 572 -14.23 7.77 -21.04
CA ASP A 572 -14.95 8.62 -20.06
C ASP A 572 -15.81 7.77 -19.11
N ASP A 573 -16.41 6.66 -19.58
CA ASP A 573 -17.12 5.72 -18.71
C ASP A 573 -16.15 5.00 -17.73
N MET A 574 -14.97 4.59 -18.23
CA MET A 574 -13.94 3.98 -17.36
C MET A 574 -13.46 4.96 -16.28
N GLU A 575 -13.26 6.22 -16.64
CA GLU A 575 -12.93 7.30 -15.70
C GLU A 575 -14.05 7.47 -14.66
N ALA A 576 -15.31 7.54 -15.09
CA ALA A 576 -16.46 7.67 -14.20
C ALA A 576 -16.63 6.47 -13.26
N MET A 577 -16.24 5.28 -13.69
CA MET A 577 -16.27 4.08 -12.84
C MET A 577 -15.29 4.19 -11.68
N GLN A 578 -14.08 4.72 -11.88
CA GLN A 578 -13.05 4.82 -10.82
C GLN A 578 -13.45 5.74 -9.66
N ILE A 579 -14.40 6.65 -9.87
CA ILE A 579 -14.92 7.53 -8.81
C ILE A 579 -16.31 7.15 -8.33
N ASN A 580 -16.79 5.99 -8.67
CA ASN A 580 -18.11 5.55 -8.22
C ASN A 580 -18.12 5.40 -6.70
N ASN A 581 -18.98 6.18 -6.03
CA ASN A 581 -19.09 6.28 -4.57
C ASN A 581 -20.15 5.35 -3.98
N TYR A 582 -20.75 4.46 -4.76
CA TYR A 582 -21.82 3.58 -4.29
C TYR A 582 -21.29 2.58 -3.26
N ASP A 583 -21.85 2.61 -2.06
CA ASP A 583 -21.48 1.75 -0.93
C ASP A 583 -22.34 0.47 -0.92
N PHE A 584 -21.72 -0.66 -1.27
CA PHE A 584 -22.38 -1.95 -1.34
C PHE A 584 -22.73 -2.53 0.03
N SER A 585 -21.93 -2.22 1.07
CA SER A 585 -22.23 -2.64 2.43
C SER A 585 -23.51 -1.96 2.94
N ALA A 586 -23.65 -0.65 2.71
CA ALA A 586 -24.88 0.07 3.02
C ALA A 586 -26.10 -0.50 2.30
N ALA A 587 -25.96 -0.76 1.00
CA ALA A 587 -27.03 -1.29 0.17
C ALA A 587 -27.50 -2.68 0.63
N TYR A 588 -26.60 -3.48 1.19
CA TYR A 588 -26.91 -4.80 1.70
C TYR A 588 -27.49 -4.75 3.13
N ILE A 589 -26.86 -4.00 4.05
CA ILE A 589 -27.20 -4.01 5.48
C ILE A 589 -28.48 -3.22 5.77
N LEU A 590 -28.67 -2.03 5.17
CA LEU A 590 -29.77 -1.14 5.52
C LEU A 590 -31.19 -1.71 5.32
N PRO A 591 -31.49 -2.53 4.31
CA PRO A 591 -32.77 -3.20 4.20
C PRO A 591 -33.14 -4.07 5.43
N TYR A 592 -32.15 -4.76 6.02
CA TYR A 592 -32.36 -5.52 7.25
C TYR A 592 -32.64 -4.60 8.44
N VAL A 593 -31.85 -3.50 8.56
CA VAL A 593 -32.06 -2.49 9.62
C VAL A 593 -33.50 -1.94 9.55
N PHE A 594 -33.92 -1.49 8.37
CA PHE A 594 -35.27 -0.86 8.19
C PHE A 594 -36.41 -1.80 8.53
N ASN A 595 -36.23 -3.11 8.38
CA ASN A 595 -37.25 -4.11 8.65
C ASN A 595 -37.29 -4.57 10.12
N ASN A 596 -36.24 -4.29 10.91
CA ASN A 596 -36.09 -4.83 12.27
C ASN A 596 -36.03 -3.76 13.38
N VAL A 597 -36.30 -2.48 13.07
CA VAL A 597 -36.26 -1.38 14.04
C VAL A 597 -37.57 -0.62 14.11
N TYR A 598 -37.95 -0.20 15.32
CA TYR A 598 -39.26 0.42 15.60
C TYR A 598 -39.13 1.72 16.42
N ILE A 599 -37.90 2.27 16.55
CA ILE A 599 -37.63 3.49 17.30
C ILE A 599 -37.71 4.74 16.41
N ASP A 600 -37.92 5.90 17.05
CA ASP A 600 -37.78 7.21 16.42
C ASP A 600 -36.33 7.65 16.54
N SER A 601 -35.63 7.74 15.40
CA SER A 601 -34.23 8.12 15.28
C SER A 601 -34.05 9.02 14.08
N GLN A 602 -33.29 10.11 14.27
CA GLN A 602 -32.92 11.03 13.19
C GLN A 602 -31.97 10.38 12.18
N VAL A 603 -30.97 9.65 12.67
CA VAL A 603 -30.04 8.89 11.85
C VAL A 603 -30.79 7.87 10.97
N LEU A 604 -31.75 7.12 11.56
CA LEU A 604 -32.59 6.18 10.81
C LEU A 604 -33.42 6.88 9.72
N THR A 605 -33.97 8.06 10.03
CA THR A 605 -34.75 8.84 9.08
C THR A 605 -33.89 9.26 7.88
N LEU A 606 -32.70 9.80 8.13
CA LEU A 606 -31.76 10.20 7.08
C LEU A 606 -31.30 9.04 6.21
N MET A 607 -31.00 7.88 6.81
CA MET A 607 -30.65 6.67 6.06
C MET A 607 -31.82 6.17 5.18
N LYS A 608 -33.07 6.24 5.68
CA LYS A 608 -34.26 5.88 4.87
C LYS A 608 -34.47 6.84 3.70
N GLU A 609 -34.33 8.15 3.92
CA GLU A 609 -34.41 9.16 2.85
C GLU A 609 -33.31 8.95 1.80
N TRP A 610 -32.08 8.70 2.25
CA TRP A 610 -30.95 8.41 1.37
C TRP A 610 -31.18 7.15 0.52
N SER A 611 -31.71 6.09 1.10
CA SER A 611 -31.92 4.80 0.42
C SER A 611 -32.93 4.85 -0.75
N ILE A 612 -33.72 5.91 -0.85
CA ILE A 612 -34.74 6.11 -1.91
C ILE A 612 -34.45 7.34 -2.77
N SER A 613 -33.35 8.06 -2.51
CA SER A 613 -32.96 9.23 -3.29
C SER A 613 -32.39 8.83 -4.67
N GLU A 614 -32.17 9.80 -5.54
CA GLU A 614 -31.48 9.58 -6.83
C GLU A 614 -30.04 9.12 -6.64
N THR A 615 -29.38 9.58 -5.57
CA THR A 615 -28.00 9.21 -5.18
C THR A 615 -27.97 8.20 -4.03
N LYS A 616 -28.87 7.22 -4.10
CA LYS A 616 -29.01 6.20 -3.05
C LYS A 616 -27.71 5.42 -2.87
N TYR A 617 -27.29 5.29 -1.62
CA TYR A 617 -26.08 4.60 -1.21
C TYR A 617 -24.77 5.18 -1.76
N GLU A 618 -24.79 6.39 -2.35
CA GLU A 618 -23.57 7.06 -2.77
C GLU A 618 -22.97 7.87 -1.62
N MET A 619 -21.72 7.58 -1.28
CA MET A 619 -20.94 8.28 -0.27
C MET A 619 -20.35 9.58 -0.83
N ASN A 620 -21.23 10.44 -1.37
CA ASN A 620 -20.85 11.72 -1.96
C ASN A 620 -20.52 12.75 -0.88
N ILE A 621 -19.62 13.69 -1.18
CA ILE A 621 -19.12 14.73 -0.27
C ILE A 621 -20.26 15.49 0.43
N ASP A 622 -21.34 15.81 -0.28
CA ASP A 622 -22.50 16.58 0.21
C ASP A 622 -23.60 15.70 0.82
N SER A 623 -23.44 14.37 0.87
CA SER A 623 -24.46 13.44 1.35
C SER A 623 -24.54 13.45 2.88
N VAL A 624 -25.72 13.80 3.40
CA VAL A 624 -26.05 13.69 4.83
C VAL A 624 -26.37 12.24 5.21
N GLY A 625 -26.98 11.49 4.29
CA GLY A 625 -27.29 10.07 4.50
C GLY A 625 -26.05 9.19 4.60
N ALA A 626 -24.98 9.54 3.88
CA ALA A 626 -23.68 8.88 3.98
C ALA A 626 -23.07 9.02 5.39
N SER A 627 -23.09 10.23 5.96
CA SER A 627 -22.64 10.45 7.35
C SER A 627 -23.48 9.68 8.35
N ALA A 628 -24.79 9.69 8.17
CA ALA A 628 -25.70 8.93 9.04
C ALA A 628 -25.41 7.42 8.99
N TRP A 629 -25.12 6.89 7.80
CA TRP A 629 -24.72 5.51 7.61
C TRP A 629 -23.38 5.19 8.28
N ALA A 630 -22.35 5.97 8.01
CA ALA A 630 -21.00 5.71 8.55
C ALA A 630 -20.98 5.76 10.08
N VAL A 631 -21.66 6.75 10.68
CA VAL A 631 -21.80 6.86 12.14
C VAL A 631 -22.60 5.69 12.72
N PHE A 632 -23.71 5.29 12.07
CA PHE A 632 -24.48 4.12 12.48
C PHE A 632 -23.65 2.83 12.37
N TYR A 633 -22.96 2.62 11.24
CA TYR A 633 -22.13 1.42 11.04
C TYR A 633 -21.04 1.27 12.10
N LYS A 634 -20.35 2.36 12.42
CA LYS A 634 -19.37 2.40 13.51
C LYS A 634 -19.99 2.07 14.87
N THR A 635 -21.14 2.67 15.20
CA THR A 635 -21.82 2.36 16.47
C THR A 635 -22.37 0.95 16.51
N LEU A 636 -22.85 0.42 15.38
CA LEU A 636 -23.30 -0.96 15.26
C LEU A 636 -22.15 -1.94 15.54
N ALA A 637 -21.01 -1.73 14.93
CA ALA A 637 -19.83 -2.56 15.16
C ALA A 637 -19.37 -2.50 16.62
N SER A 638 -19.29 -1.31 17.21
CA SER A 638 -18.95 -1.15 18.63
C SER A 638 -19.93 -1.92 19.52
N GLN A 639 -21.24 -1.72 19.35
CA GLN A 639 -22.25 -2.36 20.20
C GLN A 639 -22.38 -3.86 20.01
N THR A 640 -21.88 -4.39 18.89
CA THR A 640 -21.92 -5.83 18.60
C THR A 640 -20.66 -6.54 19.12
N PHE A 641 -19.51 -5.87 19.07
CA PHE A 641 -18.21 -6.53 19.32
C PHE A 641 -17.45 -5.97 20.53
N GLU A 642 -17.97 -4.95 21.22
CA GLU A 642 -17.30 -4.31 22.38
C GLU A 642 -16.98 -5.32 23.49
N GLU A 643 -17.79 -6.34 23.67
CA GLU A 643 -17.60 -7.41 24.65
C GLU A 643 -16.51 -8.43 24.26
N LEU A 644 -16.09 -8.43 23.00
CA LEU A 644 -15.00 -9.31 22.55
C LEU A 644 -13.66 -8.74 23.03
N VAL A 645 -13.46 -8.83 24.33
CA VAL A 645 -12.22 -8.43 25.00
C VAL A 645 -11.57 -9.64 25.62
N VAL A 646 -10.25 -9.63 25.65
CA VAL A 646 -9.43 -10.65 26.32
C VAL A 646 -8.47 -9.96 27.26
N GLU A 647 -8.23 -10.55 28.43
CA GLU A 647 -7.20 -10.06 29.36
C GLU A 647 -5.82 -10.56 28.93
N ASP A 648 -4.84 -9.67 28.90
CA ASP A 648 -3.44 -10.05 28.76
C ASP A 648 -2.89 -10.62 30.10
N ASN A 649 -1.65 -11.14 30.08
CA ASN A 649 -1.01 -11.67 31.29
C ASN A 649 -0.75 -10.59 32.38
N ALA A 650 -0.90 -9.33 32.05
CA ALA A 650 -0.79 -8.20 32.98
C ALA A 650 -2.17 -7.76 33.50
N GLY A 651 -3.28 -8.37 33.02
CA GLY A 651 -4.64 -8.02 33.36
C GLY A 651 -5.18 -6.80 32.61
N ASN A 652 -4.60 -6.44 31.44
CA ASN A 652 -5.16 -5.40 30.57
C ASN A 652 -6.18 -6.02 29.62
N GLU A 653 -7.27 -5.31 29.38
CA GLU A 653 -8.26 -5.69 28.37
C GLU A 653 -7.72 -5.40 26.96
N ILE A 654 -7.85 -6.38 26.06
CA ILE A 654 -7.49 -6.29 24.65
C ILE A 654 -8.77 -6.50 23.84
N SER A 655 -9.13 -5.54 23.00
CA SER A 655 -10.28 -5.65 22.12
C SER A 655 -9.97 -6.60 20.95
N LEU A 656 -10.88 -7.51 20.66
CA LEU A 656 -10.89 -8.32 19.44
C LEU A 656 -11.93 -7.80 18.43
N GLN A 657 -12.38 -6.56 18.62
CA GLN A 657 -13.33 -5.93 17.72
C GLN A 657 -12.77 -5.90 16.28
N PRO A 658 -13.55 -6.37 15.30
CA PRO A 658 -13.16 -6.23 13.89
C PRO A 658 -13.05 -4.76 13.49
N GLY A 659 -12.08 -4.43 12.65
CA GLY A 659 -11.92 -3.08 12.08
C GLY A 659 -12.98 -2.74 11.02
N ASN A 660 -12.91 -1.54 10.47
CA ASN A 660 -13.72 -1.15 9.30
C ASN A 660 -13.19 -1.85 8.04
N SER A 661 -13.72 -3.01 7.76
CA SER A 661 -13.30 -3.81 6.63
C SER A 661 -14.50 -4.55 6.01
N ASP A 662 -14.31 -5.02 4.80
CA ASP A 662 -15.30 -5.85 4.13
C ASP A 662 -15.46 -7.23 4.82
N ALA A 663 -14.45 -7.71 5.55
CA ALA A 663 -14.59 -8.87 6.42
C ALA A 663 -15.61 -8.63 7.54
N THR A 664 -15.60 -7.46 8.18
CA THR A 664 -16.59 -7.07 9.19
C THR A 664 -18.00 -6.99 8.59
N SER A 665 -18.12 -6.38 7.39
CA SER A 665 -19.40 -6.37 6.67
C SER A 665 -19.90 -7.77 6.34
N GLU A 666 -19.00 -8.72 6.05
CA GLU A 666 -19.36 -10.10 5.81
C GLU A 666 -19.85 -10.81 7.09
N VAL A 667 -19.23 -10.52 8.26
CA VAL A 667 -19.73 -10.99 9.55
C VAL A 667 -21.16 -10.50 9.76
N PHE A 668 -21.45 -9.22 9.55
CA PHE A 668 -22.80 -8.67 9.63
C PHE A 668 -23.75 -9.32 8.64
N ARG A 669 -23.30 -9.57 7.42
CA ARG A 669 -24.11 -10.22 6.38
C ARG A 669 -24.58 -11.63 6.78
N VAL A 670 -23.74 -12.36 7.50
CA VAL A 670 -24.10 -13.67 8.07
C VAL A 670 -25.08 -13.48 9.23
N MET A 671 -24.77 -12.60 10.18
CA MET A 671 -25.51 -12.39 11.41
C MET A 671 -26.92 -11.82 11.17
N LEU A 672 -27.08 -10.92 10.20
CA LEU A 672 -28.37 -10.27 9.88
C LEU A 672 -29.43 -11.27 9.40
N LYS A 673 -29.02 -12.44 8.93
CA LYS A 673 -29.94 -13.53 8.51
C LYS A 673 -30.55 -14.30 9.70
N ASP A 674 -29.93 -14.21 10.89
CA ASP A 674 -30.41 -14.84 12.13
C ASP A 674 -30.61 -13.79 13.24
N PRO A 675 -31.85 -13.37 13.51
CA PRO A 675 -32.17 -12.39 14.56
C PRO A 675 -31.73 -12.82 15.98
N ASN A 676 -31.45 -14.10 16.21
CA ASN A 676 -31.02 -14.62 17.51
C ASN A 676 -29.57 -15.14 17.47
N HIS A 677 -28.79 -14.67 16.51
CA HIS A 677 -27.38 -15.02 16.40
C HIS A 677 -26.64 -14.73 17.70
N ILE A 678 -25.69 -15.61 18.08
CA ILE A 678 -25.01 -15.54 19.38
C ILE A 678 -24.27 -14.22 19.61
N LEU A 679 -23.73 -13.60 18.58
CA LEU A 679 -23.01 -12.31 18.66
C LEU A 679 -23.94 -11.08 18.78
N TRP A 680 -25.28 -11.25 18.80
CA TRP A 680 -26.19 -10.16 19.19
C TRP A 680 -26.38 -10.05 20.70
N ASP A 681 -25.94 -11.04 21.47
CA ASP A 681 -26.11 -11.13 22.93
C ASP A 681 -24.88 -10.55 23.64
N ASP A 682 -25.00 -9.36 24.18
CA ASP A 682 -23.97 -8.73 25.00
C ASP A 682 -23.88 -9.43 26.36
N VAL A 683 -22.90 -10.33 26.52
CA VAL A 683 -22.75 -11.16 27.72
C VAL A 683 -22.49 -10.36 29.01
N ASN A 684 -22.16 -9.07 28.89
CA ASN A 684 -21.97 -8.17 30.04
C ASN A 684 -23.29 -7.62 30.57
N THR A 685 -24.40 -7.81 29.85
CA THR A 685 -25.72 -7.41 30.30
C THR A 685 -26.51 -8.57 30.93
N PRO A 686 -27.47 -8.30 31.85
CA PRO A 686 -28.26 -9.34 32.49
C PRO A 686 -29.37 -9.92 31.60
N ASN A 687 -29.68 -9.28 30.48
CA ASN A 687 -30.73 -9.70 29.54
C ASN A 687 -30.05 -10.31 28.31
N LYS A 688 -30.75 -11.23 27.68
CA LYS A 688 -30.32 -11.76 26.41
C LYS A 688 -30.82 -10.84 25.27
N GLU A 689 -29.91 -10.19 24.59
CA GLU A 689 -30.20 -9.33 23.47
C GLU A 689 -30.38 -10.11 22.16
N ASN A 690 -31.01 -9.48 21.20
CA ASN A 690 -31.22 -9.96 19.85
C ASN A 690 -30.94 -8.84 18.83
N LEU A 691 -31.06 -9.15 17.53
CA LEU A 691 -30.82 -8.19 16.46
C LEU A 691 -31.53 -6.84 16.67
N THR A 692 -32.83 -6.84 17.02
CA THR A 692 -33.60 -5.60 17.22
C THR A 692 -33.03 -4.78 18.38
N ASP A 693 -32.72 -5.43 19.49
CA ASP A 693 -32.16 -4.75 20.68
C ASP A 693 -30.83 -4.04 20.36
N ILE A 694 -29.94 -4.71 19.65
CA ILE A 694 -28.63 -4.14 19.26
C ILE A 694 -28.81 -3.01 18.23
N LEU A 695 -29.64 -3.21 17.21
CA LEU A 695 -29.89 -2.17 16.20
C LEU A 695 -30.49 -0.90 16.80
N GLU A 696 -31.48 -1.02 17.69
CA GLU A 696 -32.14 0.14 18.33
C GLU A 696 -31.20 0.85 19.32
N ARG A 697 -30.38 0.09 20.07
CA ARG A 697 -29.32 0.63 20.92
C ARG A 697 -28.29 1.42 20.09
N SER A 698 -27.82 0.83 18.99
CA SER A 698 -26.86 1.47 18.09
C SER A 698 -27.41 2.76 17.45
N LEU A 699 -28.67 2.76 17.01
CA LEU A 699 -29.32 3.96 16.48
C LEU A 699 -29.43 5.07 17.53
N SER A 700 -29.83 4.71 18.76
CA SER A 700 -29.94 5.69 19.86
C SER A 700 -28.61 6.33 20.20
N LEU A 701 -27.51 5.56 20.14
CA LEU A 701 -26.15 6.09 20.34
C LEU A 701 -25.69 6.91 19.13
N ALA A 702 -25.99 6.47 17.91
CA ALA A 702 -25.63 7.18 16.70
C ALA A 702 -26.29 8.57 16.62
N ASP A 703 -27.56 8.75 17.09
CA ASP A 703 -28.24 10.03 17.16
C ASP A 703 -27.50 11.04 18.06
N GLY A 704 -26.87 10.60 19.14
CA GLY A 704 -26.03 11.44 19.99
C GLY A 704 -24.66 11.70 19.40
N TYR A 705 -24.00 10.63 18.95
CA TYR A 705 -22.63 10.67 18.45
C TYR A 705 -22.48 11.56 17.20
N ILE A 706 -23.47 11.54 16.28
CA ILE A 706 -23.42 12.40 15.09
C ILE A 706 -23.48 13.89 15.45
N ILE A 707 -24.25 14.26 16.47
CA ILE A 707 -24.31 15.64 16.97
C ILE A 707 -22.96 16.05 17.59
N ASP A 708 -22.34 15.16 18.35
CA ASP A 708 -21.04 15.43 18.98
C ASP A 708 -19.94 15.61 17.92
N ILE A 709 -19.90 14.78 16.90
CA ILE A 709 -18.91 14.89 15.80
C ILE A 709 -19.07 16.22 15.05
N PHE A 710 -20.30 16.58 14.67
CA PHE A 710 -20.54 17.79 13.88
C PHE A 710 -20.65 19.06 14.74
N GLY A 711 -20.77 18.94 16.07
CA GLY A 711 -20.95 20.06 16.98
C GLY A 711 -22.27 20.85 16.77
N THR A 712 -23.27 20.24 16.11
CA THR A 712 -24.56 20.87 15.78
C THR A 712 -25.65 19.81 15.66
N ASP A 713 -26.88 20.18 16.06
CA ASP A 713 -28.08 19.35 15.89
C ASP A 713 -28.79 19.55 14.53
N LYS A 714 -28.26 20.45 13.70
CA LYS A 714 -28.79 20.76 12.39
C LYS A 714 -28.31 19.74 11.35
N SER A 715 -29.15 18.77 11.03
CA SER A 715 -28.81 17.66 10.15
C SER A 715 -28.38 18.08 8.73
N SER A 716 -28.85 19.19 8.20
CA SER A 716 -28.37 19.69 6.90
C SER A 716 -26.88 20.06 6.86
N ASP A 717 -26.22 20.15 8.01
CA ASP A 717 -24.81 20.46 8.12
C ASP A 717 -23.95 19.19 8.28
N TRP A 718 -24.57 18.00 8.36
CA TRP A 718 -23.91 16.71 8.55
C TRP A 718 -23.47 16.07 7.22
N THR A 719 -22.81 16.82 6.36
CA THR A 719 -22.34 16.32 5.07
C THR A 719 -21.09 15.45 5.23
N TRP A 720 -20.99 14.38 4.43
CA TRP A 720 -19.94 13.37 4.52
C TRP A 720 -18.55 13.97 4.44
N GLY A 721 -18.26 14.83 3.47
CA GLY A 721 -16.96 15.45 3.29
C GLY A 721 -16.45 16.26 4.48
N LYS A 722 -17.30 16.73 5.40
CA LYS A 722 -16.83 17.46 6.59
C LYS A 722 -16.11 16.58 7.59
N ILE A 723 -16.44 15.31 7.63
CA ILE A 723 -15.80 14.34 8.54
C ILE A 723 -14.91 13.36 7.80
N HIS A 724 -15.16 13.14 6.51
CA HIS A 724 -14.37 12.28 5.65
C HIS A 724 -13.38 13.11 4.83
N THR A 725 -12.23 13.33 5.42
CA THR A 725 -11.20 14.21 4.85
C THR A 725 -9.88 13.48 4.68
N ILE A 726 -9.11 13.96 3.71
CA ILE A 726 -7.75 13.49 3.49
C ILE A 726 -6.74 14.61 3.85
N THR A 727 -5.72 14.25 4.59
CA THR A 727 -4.56 15.12 4.83
C THR A 727 -3.33 14.40 4.29
N TYR A 728 -2.57 15.06 3.42
CA TYR A 728 -1.34 14.52 2.85
C TYR A 728 -0.14 14.98 3.69
N PRO A 729 0.39 14.14 4.58
CA PRO A 729 1.57 14.49 5.36
C PRO A 729 2.84 14.36 4.52
N THR A 730 3.76 15.32 4.65
CA THR A 730 5.13 15.14 4.18
C THR A 730 5.94 14.41 5.23
N ASN A 731 6.64 13.36 4.82
CA ASN A 731 7.55 12.64 5.69
C ASN A 731 8.57 13.60 6.33
N PHE A 732 8.81 13.46 7.62
CA PHE A 732 9.71 14.25 8.44
C PHE A 732 9.25 15.69 8.73
N LEU A 733 9.05 16.56 7.74
CA LEU A 733 8.67 17.96 7.98
C LEU A 733 7.20 18.10 8.37
N GLY A 734 6.33 17.34 7.76
CA GLY A 734 4.89 17.34 8.01
C GLY A 734 4.52 16.78 9.39
N GLU A 735 5.40 15.96 9.94
CA GLU A 735 5.24 15.28 11.24
C GLU A 735 6.13 15.84 12.34
N ALA A 736 6.86 16.91 12.06
CA ALA A 736 7.83 17.52 12.99
C ALA A 736 7.23 18.16 14.25
N GLY A 737 5.90 18.11 14.46
CA GLY A 737 5.21 18.72 15.62
C GLY A 737 5.24 20.26 15.66
N ILE A 738 5.73 20.93 14.62
CA ILE A 738 5.82 22.38 14.50
C ILE A 738 4.66 22.89 13.65
N SER A 739 3.55 23.27 14.25
CA SER A 739 2.29 23.63 13.57
C SER A 739 2.43 24.58 12.39
N ILE A 740 3.33 25.57 12.45
CA ILE A 740 3.56 26.50 11.32
C ILE A 740 4.22 25.78 10.15
N LEU A 741 5.20 24.91 10.41
CA LEU A 741 5.88 24.16 9.37
C LEU A 741 4.93 23.13 8.76
N THR A 742 4.26 22.35 9.60
CA THR A 742 3.26 21.36 9.18
C THR A 742 2.21 22.00 8.26
N SER A 743 1.65 23.16 8.63
CA SER A 743 0.65 23.87 7.80
C SER A 743 1.20 24.46 6.49
N LEU A 744 2.52 24.56 6.34
CA LEU A 744 3.16 25.04 5.10
C LEU A 744 3.48 23.93 4.14
N VAL A 745 3.77 22.72 4.65
CA VAL A 745 4.25 21.61 3.82
C VAL A 745 3.19 20.53 3.59
N ASN A 746 2.25 20.32 4.53
CA ASN A 746 1.16 19.36 4.32
C ASN A 746 0.04 19.98 3.46
N ILE A 747 -0.68 19.12 2.75
CA ILE A 747 -1.88 19.50 1.99
C ILE A 747 -3.10 18.98 2.73
N GLY A 748 -4.13 19.79 2.87
CA GLY A 748 -5.39 19.39 3.49
C GLY A 748 -5.64 20.04 4.87
N PRO A 749 -6.70 19.60 5.60
CA PRO A 749 -7.63 18.56 5.20
C PRO A 749 -8.47 18.94 3.97
N VAL A 750 -8.67 17.97 3.05
CA VAL A 750 -9.48 18.13 1.83
C VAL A 750 -10.67 17.18 1.93
N GLU A 751 -11.88 17.67 1.67
CA GLU A 751 -13.10 16.86 1.68
C GLU A 751 -13.09 15.84 0.54
N SER A 752 -13.48 14.58 0.82
CA SER A 752 -13.55 13.51 -0.18
C SER A 752 -14.85 12.72 -0.07
N GLY A 753 -15.25 12.12 -1.19
CA GLY A 753 -16.28 11.09 -1.23
C GLY A 753 -15.68 9.69 -1.20
N GLY A 754 -16.55 8.67 -1.27
CA GLY A 754 -16.15 7.26 -1.25
C GLY A 754 -16.19 6.64 0.15
N SER A 755 -15.81 5.38 0.21
CA SER A 755 -15.74 4.56 1.43
C SER A 755 -14.87 3.33 1.17
N SER A 756 -14.63 2.51 2.19
CA SER A 756 -13.96 1.20 2.04
C SER A 756 -14.69 0.22 1.09
N PHE A 757 -16.00 0.43 0.85
CA PHE A 757 -16.88 -0.48 0.11
C PHE A 757 -17.30 0.04 -1.26
N SER A 758 -16.82 1.22 -1.65
CA SER A 758 -17.07 1.80 -2.98
C SER A 758 -15.89 1.54 -3.93
N ILE A 759 -16.10 1.68 -5.25
CA ILE A 759 -15.02 1.59 -6.24
C ILE A 759 -14.00 2.70 -5.97
N ASN A 760 -14.47 3.94 -5.71
CA ASN A 760 -13.65 5.00 -5.17
C ASN A 760 -13.31 4.69 -3.70
N SER A 761 -12.33 3.84 -3.51
CA SER A 761 -11.96 3.32 -2.19
C SER A 761 -11.13 4.34 -1.42
N THR A 762 -11.80 5.07 -0.54
CA THR A 762 -11.19 5.98 0.44
C THR A 762 -11.46 5.39 1.82
N ASP A 763 -10.51 4.59 2.28
CA ASP A 763 -10.68 3.80 3.50
C ASP A 763 -10.49 4.66 4.76
N TRP A 764 -11.29 4.36 5.79
CA TRP A 764 -11.23 4.96 7.11
C TRP A 764 -11.34 3.87 8.20
N GLY A 765 -10.60 4.02 9.28
CA GLY A 765 -10.64 3.08 10.40
C GLY A 765 -11.81 3.32 11.36
N PHE A 766 -12.04 2.37 12.31
CA PHE A 766 -12.95 2.60 13.43
C PHE A 766 -12.35 3.45 14.56
N GLY A 767 -11.23 4.14 14.29
CA GLY A 767 -10.64 5.12 15.20
C GLY A 767 -11.59 6.28 15.56
N ASP A 768 -11.08 7.31 16.18
CA ASP A 768 -11.89 8.40 16.73
C ASP A 768 -12.60 9.24 15.67
N ASP A 769 -12.10 9.26 14.44
CA ASP A 769 -12.63 10.06 13.35
C ASP A 769 -12.86 9.22 12.07
N PHE A 770 -13.32 9.87 11.01
CA PHE A 770 -13.59 9.26 9.70
C PHE A 770 -12.57 9.69 8.65
N THR A 771 -11.37 10.09 9.07
CA THR A 771 -10.30 10.51 8.16
C THR A 771 -9.80 9.36 7.31
N ILE A 772 -9.32 9.71 6.11
CA ILE A 772 -8.87 8.74 5.12
C ILE A 772 -7.45 8.27 5.44
N GLY A 773 -7.29 6.97 5.65
CA GLY A 773 -6.00 6.31 5.88
C GLY A 773 -5.37 5.74 4.61
N SER A 774 -6.19 5.20 3.70
CA SER A 774 -5.74 4.73 2.40
C SER A 774 -6.67 5.21 1.28
N TYR A 775 -6.12 5.31 0.07
CA TYR A 775 -6.82 5.98 -1.04
C TYR A 775 -6.23 5.57 -2.40
N PRO A 776 -6.95 5.80 -3.54
CA PRO A 776 -6.36 5.63 -4.87
C PRO A 776 -5.12 6.52 -5.05
N SER A 777 -3.93 5.91 -4.92
CA SER A 777 -2.63 6.60 -4.93
C SER A 777 -2.21 7.11 -6.33
N MET A 778 -2.88 6.64 -7.36
CA MET A 778 -2.99 7.19 -8.72
C MET A 778 -4.25 6.62 -9.38
N ARG A 779 -4.71 7.18 -10.47
CA ARG A 779 -5.70 6.58 -11.37
C ARG A 779 -5.19 6.59 -12.79
N MET A 780 -5.47 5.51 -13.52
CA MET A 780 -5.03 5.32 -14.90
C MET A 780 -6.13 4.62 -15.72
N VAL A 781 -6.35 5.10 -16.92
CA VAL A 781 -7.17 4.42 -17.95
C VAL A 781 -6.37 4.43 -19.25
N ILE A 782 -6.11 3.26 -19.81
CA ILE A 782 -5.36 3.09 -21.08
C ILE A 782 -6.31 2.65 -22.19
N ASP A 783 -6.24 3.35 -23.33
CA ASP A 783 -6.94 3.01 -24.56
C ASP A 783 -5.98 2.37 -25.56
N LEU A 784 -6.09 1.06 -25.74
CA LEU A 784 -5.23 0.28 -26.66
C LEU A 784 -5.49 0.62 -28.15
N GLY A 785 -6.61 1.29 -28.46
CA GLY A 785 -6.90 1.76 -29.80
C GLY A 785 -6.27 3.10 -30.14
N ASN A 786 -5.98 3.90 -29.10
CA ASN A 786 -5.32 5.20 -29.25
C ASN A 786 -4.68 5.60 -27.91
N PHE A 787 -3.42 5.32 -27.73
CA PHE A 787 -2.70 5.60 -26.48
C PHE A 787 -2.76 7.06 -26.04
N ASP A 788 -2.79 8.01 -26.97
CA ASP A 788 -2.92 9.45 -26.66
C ASP A 788 -4.33 9.84 -26.14
N ASN A 789 -5.30 8.92 -26.17
CA ASN A 789 -6.61 9.07 -25.51
C ASN A 789 -6.60 8.54 -24.07
N SER A 790 -5.52 7.92 -23.62
CA SER A 790 -5.35 7.43 -22.25
C SER A 790 -5.36 8.58 -21.24
N ARG A 791 -5.73 8.25 -19.99
CA ARG A 791 -5.94 9.24 -18.92
C ARG A 791 -5.21 8.82 -17.67
N THR A 792 -4.78 9.84 -16.90
CA THR A 792 -4.11 9.66 -15.60
C THR A 792 -4.37 10.82 -14.66
N VAL A 793 -4.26 10.60 -13.36
CA VAL A 793 -4.19 11.62 -12.33
C VAL A 793 -3.45 11.13 -11.10
N LEU A 794 -2.59 11.98 -10.52
CA LEU A 794 -1.98 11.80 -9.22
C LEU A 794 -2.80 12.51 -8.13
N PRO A 795 -2.79 12.02 -6.89
CA PRO A 795 -3.57 12.63 -5.80
C PRO A 795 -3.01 13.97 -5.31
N SER A 796 -1.77 14.29 -5.62
CA SER A 796 -1.12 15.55 -5.26
C SER A 796 -0.53 16.25 -6.49
N GLY A 797 0.68 15.91 -6.85
CA GLY A 797 1.40 16.42 -8.03
C GLY A 797 2.71 15.67 -8.24
N GLN A 798 3.43 16.05 -9.28
CA GLN A 798 4.65 15.39 -9.71
C GLN A 798 5.85 15.70 -8.80
N SER A 799 5.90 16.88 -8.21
CA SER A 799 7.06 17.36 -7.44
C SER A 799 6.92 17.11 -5.95
N GLY A 800 8.04 16.73 -5.30
CA GLY A 800 8.15 16.67 -3.84
C GLY A 800 8.50 18.00 -3.17
N HIS A 801 8.59 19.10 -3.93
CA HIS A 801 9.02 20.36 -3.40
C HIS A 801 7.86 21.35 -3.23
N VAL A 802 7.57 21.77 -1.99
CA VAL A 802 6.42 22.61 -1.61
C VAL A 802 6.29 23.93 -2.39
N MET A 803 7.38 24.48 -2.91
CA MET A 803 7.36 25.72 -3.72
C MET A 803 7.25 25.44 -5.22
N SER A 804 7.17 24.17 -5.64
CA SER A 804 6.94 23.83 -7.03
C SER A 804 5.50 24.08 -7.42
N LYS A 805 5.26 24.51 -8.64
CA LYS A 805 3.92 24.60 -9.25
C LYS A 805 3.29 23.22 -9.48
N TYR A 806 4.06 22.16 -9.36
CA TYR A 806 3.67 20.76 -9.55
C TYR A 806 3.59 19.99 -8.22
N TYR A 807 3.44 20.68 -7.09
CA TYR A 807 3.38 20.05 -5.78
C TYR A 807 1.98 19.55 -5.44
N ASP A 808 0.96 20.37 -5.70
CA ASP A 808 -0.44 20.17 -5.34
C ASP A 808 -1.41 20.45 -6.50
N ASP A 809 -0.88 20.60 -7.71
CA ASP A 809 -1.65 21.03 -8.90
C ASP A 809 -2.69 20.03 -9.38
N GLN A 810 -2.64 18.78 -8.93
CA GLN A 810 -3.57 17.72 -9.31
C GLN A 810 -4.62 17.39 -8.21
N VAL A 811 -4.53 17.95 -6.99
CA VAL A 811 -5.44 17.65 -5.87
C VAL A 811 -6.90 17.87 -6.25
N ASP A 812 -7.24 19.05 -6.76
CA ASP A 812 -8.63 19.37 -7.16
C ASP A 812 -9.15 18.46 -8.27
N SER A 813 -8.26 18.08 -9.19
CA SER A 813 -8.59 17.18 -10.30
C SER A 813 -8.80 15.75 -9.82
N TRP A 814 -7.99 15.28 -8.88
CA TRP A 814 -8.14 13.97 -8.27
C TRP A 814 -9.47 13.86 -7.48
N ILE A 815 -9.84 14.91 -6.71
CA ILE A 815 -11.12 14.96 -5.97
C ILE A 815 -12.31 15.03 -6.92
N SER A 816 -12.24 15.86 -7.97
CA SER A 816 -13.35 16.08 -8.93
C SER A 816 -13.39 15.06 -10.05
N ASN A 817 -12.44 14.12 -10.06
CA ASN A 817 -12.22 13.17 -11.13
C ASN A 817 -12.11 13.79 -12.52
N THR A 818 -11.25 14.75 -12.66
CA THR A 818 -10.84 15.25 -13.97
C THR A 818 -9.47 14.68 -14.27
N MET A 819 -9.45 13.55 -14.96
CA MET A 819 -8.18 12.95 -15.38
C MET A 819 -7.60 13.71 -16.56
N TYR A 820 -6.30 13.55 -16.73
CA TYR A 820 -5.52 14.25 -17.74
C TYR A 820 -5.02 13.28 -18.83
N PRO A 821 -4.75 13.74 -20.07
CA PRO A 821 -4.14 12.89 -21.07
C PRO A 821 -2.78 12.35 -20.60
N LEU A 822 -2.59 11.05 -20.75
CA LEU A 822 -1.30 10.37 -20.64
C LEU A 822 -0.66 10.41 -22.04
N TYR A 823 0.14 11.43 -22.32
CA TYR A 823 0.72 11.61 -23.66
C TYR A 823 1.78 10.54 -23.96
N PHE A 824 1.69 9.95 -25.15
CA PHE A 824 2.65 8.98 -25.66
C PHE A 824 3.30 9.42 -26.98
N GLY A 825 2.52 9.93 -27.89
CA GLY A 825 2.99 10.43 -29.18
C GLY A 825 3.86 11.68 -29.04
N ARG A 826 5.09 11.66 -29.58
CA ARG A 826 6.06 12.78 -29.48
C ARG A 826 5.48 14.12 -29.96
N GLU A 827 4.68 14.12 -31.04
CA GLU A 827 4.07 15.36 -31.57
C GLU A 827 3.16 16.03 -30.53
N LEU A 828 2.37 15.25 -29.78
CA LEU A 828 1.50 15.78 -28.74
C LEU A 828 2.29 16.23 -27.51
N ILE A 829 3.35 15.52 -27.15
CA ILE A 829 4.25 15.89 -26.06
C ILE A 829 4.92 17.25 -26.39
N GLU A 830 5.45 17.42 -27.61
CA GLU A 830 6.06 18.68 -28.06
C GLU A 830 5.03 19.83 -28.14
N LEU A 831 3.77 19.55 -28.52
CA LEU A 831 2.69 20.53 -28.56
C LEU A 831 2.32 21.05 -27.16
N ASN A 832 2.37 20.18 -26.14
CA ASN A 832 2.00 20.47 -24.75
C ASN A 832 3.20 20.73 -23.85
N GLN A 833 4.40 20.86 -24.41
CA GLN A 833 5.63 21.12 -23.67
C GLN A 833 5.56 22.42 -22.86
N LYS A 834 6.13 22.38 -21.64
CA LYS A 834 6.34 23.55 -20.78
C LYS A 834 7.81 23.85 -20.57
N ASP A 835 8.57 22.82 -20.23
CA ASP A 835 9.99 22.95 -19.89
C ASP A 835 10.78 21.92 -20.72
N ILE A 836 11.97 22.28 -21.17
CA ILE A 836 12.91 21.36 -21.84
C ILE A 836 14.26 21.46 -21.18
N MET A 837 14.83 20.30 -20.86
CA MET A 837 16.17 20.15 -20.33
C MET A 837 17.01 19.26 -21.24
N TYR A 838 18.26 19.63 -21.46
CA TYR A 838 19.22 18.78 -22.15
C TYR A 838 20.32 18.33 -21.21
N LEU A 839 20.50 17.01 -21.14
CA LEU A 839 21.63 16.39 -20.47
C LEU A 839 22.68 16.02 -21.54
N ARG A 840 23.91 16.48 -21.38
CA ARG A 840 24.96 16.39 -22.42
C ARG A 840 26.24 15.77 -21.88
N PRO A 841 26.97 15.00 -22.72
CA PRO A 841 28.32 14.53 -22.42
C PRO A 841 29.28 15.64 -22.01
#